data_a4aa3a321bb70f55d72b761f6e10e3bc
#
_entry.id   a4aa3a321bb70f55d72b761f6e10e3bc
#
_cell.length_a   1.000
_cell.length_b   1.000
_cell.length_c   1.000
_cell.angle_alpha   90.00
_cell.angle_beta   90.00
_cell.angle_gamma   90.00
#
_symmetry.space_group_name_H-M   'P 1'
#
loop_
_entity.id
_entity.type
_entity.pdbx_description
1 polymer ?
#
loop_
_entity_poly.entity_id
_entity_poly.type
_entity_poly.pdbx_seq_one_letter_code
_entity_poly.pdbx_strand_id
1 'polypeptide(L)'
;MKFSEQWLRGWVNPQVSRDELVARLSMAGLEVDSVTPAAGQFSGIVVGEILATEQHPDADKLRVCQVSNGQETFQVVCGAPNARPGIKIPFAMIGAELPGDFKIKKAKLRGVESFGMLCSAAELQISEENDGLLELAADAPVGEDIRQYLSLDDASIEIGLTPNRGDCLSIAGLARDVSALYDTPVTRPVVPAVPAAHDEVRPVEVSAPAACPRYLGRVIRNVDLSKPTPLWMVERLRRSDVRSIDAAVDITNYVMLELGQPMHAFDLAEINGGIRVRMAEEGEKLVLLDGQEVALRADTLVIADHTRALAIAGVMGGEHSGVNTEKNRDLFLESAFFEPISVAGKARSYGLHTDASHRYERGVDSQLAREAMERATQLLLDIVGGEAGPVVEAVSEQHLPQVAPVTLRAERITQMLGMEMDPAQVEQLLNALELTTTKSGEGQWTVNVPSHRFDISLEVDLIEELARLYGYNNLPVRYPQARLAPQGKPETRGDLPTLRRLLVARGYQEAITYSFIDPKLFELFSPGVEPLLLANPISSDMAAMRASLWPGLVKALQHNLNRQQDRVRLFESGLRFVGQLGDLKQQPMIAGVVTGSRLPEGWANGRDGVDFFDVKADVEALLGYSGALSDFTFSAGKHPALHPGQTAAIERDGKLVGYLGAIHPELAKALDLDRPVFLFELVLGDVVEGRLPKFSELSKFPETRRDLALIAGRDVASSSVLEVIRDNAGEWLTDLRLFDVYQGKGIDPDRKSLAVGLTWQHPSRTLNDDEVNAALQNILTSLEQRLNTTLRK
;
A
#
# COMPACT_ATOMS: atom_id res chain seq x y z
N MET A 1 -5.98 14.50 6.81
CA MET A 1 -5.92 15.91 7.34
C MET A 1 -5.97 15.88 8.85
N LYS A 2 -5.14 16.69 9.52
CA LYS A 2 -5.12 16.81 10.98
C LYS A 2 -5.54 18.23 11.39
N PHE A 3 -6.35 18.37 12.42
CA PHE A 3 -6.90 19.66 12.83
C PHE A 3 -7.29 19.69 14.33
N SER A 4 -7.34 20.90 14.89
CA SER A 4 -7.82 21.16 16.26
C SER A 4 -9.34 21.06 16.32
N GLU A 5 -9.87 20.30 17.27
CA GLU A 5 -11.31 20.25 17.55
C GLU A 5 -11.87 21.64 17.92
N GLN A 6 -11.16 22.37 18.77
CA GLN A 6 -11.59 23.73 19.16
C GLN A 6 -11.63 24.68 17.97
N TRP A 7 -10.69 24.55 17.01
CA TRP A 7 -10.73 25.36 15.79
C TRP A 7 -11.96 25.06 14.96
N LEU A 8 -12.28 23.77 14.74
CA LEU A 8 -13.51 23.37 14.04
C LEU A 8 -14.76 23.86 14.79
N ARG A 9 -14.78 23.71 16.12
CA ARG A 9 -15.91 24.20 16.94
C ARG A 9 -16.07 25.72 16.92
N GLY A 10 -15.01 26.47 16.66
CA GLY A 10 -15.08 27.91 16.40
C GLY A 10 -15.84 28.25 15.10
N TRP A 11 -15.91 27.32 14.15
CA TRP A 11 -16.66 27.46 12.90
C TRP A 11 -18.06 26.87 12.98
N VAL A 12 -18.19 25.69 13.58
CA VAL A 12 -19.45 24.96 13.75
C VAL A 12 -19.44 24.19 15.07
N ASN A 13 -20.38 24.46 15.94
CA ASN A 13 -20.38 23.89 17.31
C ASN A 13 -21.65 23.10 17.61
N PRO A 14 -21.82 21.89 17.11
CA PRO A 14 -22.90 21.02 17.54
C PRO A 14 -22.72 20.66 19.02
N GLN A 15 -23.84 20.62 19.77
CA GLN A 15 -23.86 20.35 21.21
C GLN A 15 -23.72 18.85 21.50
N VAL A 16 -22.61 18.26 21.06
CA VAL A 16 -22.29 16.83 21.19
C VAL A 16 -20.90 16.64 21.77
N SER A 17 -20.64 15.47 22.35
CA SER A 17 -19.31 15.10 22.84
C SER A 17 -18.33 14.92 21.68
N ARG A 18 -17.02 14.92 22.00
CA ARG A 18 -15.96 14.57 21.03
C ARG A 18 -16.18 13.19 20.43
N ASP A 19 -16.46 12.20 21.25
CA ASP A 19 -16.62 10.81 20.82
C ASP A 19 -17.81 10.66 19.86
N GLU A 20 -18.90 11.38 20.12
CA GLU A 20 -20.05 11.39 19.22
C GLU A 20 -19.74 12.08 17.88
N LEU A 21 -19.02 13.23 17.92
CA LEU A 21 -18.57 13.93 16.73
C LEU A 21 -17.67 13.01 15.86
N VAL A 22 -16.67 12.38 16.46
CA VAL A 22 -15.73 11.44 15.80
C VAL A 22 -16.47 10.26 15.17
N ALA A 23 -17.38 9.63 15.94
CA ALA A 23 -18.18 8.52 15.43
C ALA A 23 -19.05 8.94 14.25
N ARG A 24 -19.68 10.13 14.32
CA ARG A 24 -20.55 10.62 13.25
C ARG A 24 -19.78 11.03 12.00
N LEU A 25 -18.60 11.64 12.14
CA LEU A 25 -17.71 11.95 11.00
C LEU A 25 -17.32 10.68 10.27
N SER A 26 -16.84 9.66 10.99
CA SER A 26 -16.43 8.38 10.39
C SER A 26 -17.60 7.70 9.64
N MET A 27 -18.79 7.71 10.24
CA MET A 27 -20.00 7.14 9.62
C MET A 27 -20.49 7.93 8.41
N ALA A 28 -20.10 9.20 8.29
CA ALA A 28 -20.42 10.05 7.14
C ALA A 28 -19.33 10.02 6.05
N GLY A 29 -18.36 9.10 6.12
CA GLY A 29 -17.31 8.94 5.12
C GLY A 29 -16.05 9.80 5.36
N LEU A 30 -15.96 10.48 6.50
CA LEU A 30 -14.77 11.21 6.95
C LEU A 30 -14.10 10.40 8.07
N GLU A 31 -13.44 9.31 7.68
CA GLU A 31 -12.87 8.32 8.62
C GLU A 31 -11.85 8.96 9.56
N VAL A 32 -12.10 8.86 10.87
CA VAL A 32 -11.18 9.38 11.88
C VAL A 32 -10.14 8.30 12.21
N ASP A 33 -8.89 8.58 11.85
CA ASP A 33 -7.74 7.67 12.05
C ASP A 33 -7.21 7.76 13.48
N SER A 34 -7.14 8.99 14.04
CA SER A 34 -6.62 9.20 15.39
C SER A 34 -7.21 10.43 16.07
N VAL A 35 -7.20 10.40 17.41
CA VAL A 35 -7.55 11.53 18.27
C VAL A 35 -6.47 11.66 19.35
N THR A 36 -5.71 12.75 19.33
CA THR A 36 -4.59 12.96 20.23
C THR A 36 -4.83 14.21 21.08
N PRO A 37 -4.79 14.16 22.42
CA PRO A 37 -4.87 15.35 23.25
C PRO A 37 -3.80 16.38 22.90
N ALA A 38 -4.12 17.68 22.98
CA ALA A 38 -3.18 18.77 22.67
C ALA A 38 -2.00 18.86 23.66
N ALA A 39 -2.15 18.28 24.85
CA ALA A 39 -1.12 18.15 25.88
C ALA A 39 -1.43 16.96 26.80
N GLY A 40 -0.47 16.56 27.60
CA GLY A 40 -0.65 15.57 28.68
C GLY A 40 -1.62 16.05 29.77
N GLN A 41 -1.98 15.12 30.64
CA GLN A 41 -2.78 15.45 31.84
C GLN A 41 -1.84 16.00 32.91
N PHE A 42 -2.06 17.26 33.31
CA PHE A 42 -1.32 17.93 34.39
C PHE A 42 -2.17 19.01 35.04
N SER A 43 -1.77 19.43 36.27
CA SER A 43 -2.44 20.49 36.99
C SER A 43 -1.50 21.28 37.90
N GLY A 44 -1.86 22.50 38.30
CA GLY A 44 -1.07 23.32 39.23
C GLY A 44 0.20 23.93 38.58
N ILE A 45 0.20 24.10 37.28
CA ILE A 45 1.27 24.73 36.52
C ILE A 45 0.80 26.09 36.01
N VAL A 46 1.56 27.13 36.31
CA VAL A 46 1.21 28.52 35.97
C VAL A 46 2.29 29.17 35.09
N VAL A 47 1.94 30.26 34.45
CA VAL A 47 2.94 31.13 33.81
C VAL A 47 3.85 31.71 34.90
N GLY A 48 5.13 31.37 34.88
CA GLY A 48 6.16 31.93 35.78
C GLY A 48 7.09 32.86 35.00
N GLU A 49 7.70 33.83 35.72
CA GLU A 49 8.75 34.70 35.15
C GLU A 49 10.05 34.49 35.92
N ILE A 50 11.16 34.26 35.22
CA ILE A 50 12.47 34.18 35.83
C ILE A 50 12.99 35.59 36.04
N LEU A 51 13.02 36.05 37.31
CA LEU A 51 13.51 37.40 37.67
C LEU A 51 15.03 37.50 37.73
N ALA A 52 15.70 36.43 38.23
CA ALA A 52 17.15 36.36 38.34
C ALA A 52 17.64 34.93 38.25
N THR A 53 18.89 34.77 37.83
CA THR A 53 19.57 33.48 37.82
C THR A 53 20.99 33.60 38.32
N GLU A 54 21.42 32.65 39.17
CA GLU A 54 22.77 32.52 39.67
C GLU A 54 23.33 31.11 39.34
N GLN A 55 24.65 31.02 39.27
CA GLN A 55 25.31 29.72 39.09
C GLN A 55 25.15 28.89 40.36
N HIS A 56 24.82 27.58 40.21
CA HIS A 56 24.71 26.68 41.33
C HIS A 56 26.09 26.48 41.97
N PRO A 57 26.25 26.55 43.31
CA PRO A 57 27.53 26.53 43.99
C PRO A 57 28.31 25.22 43.76
N ASP A 58 27.63 24.07 43.60
CA ASP A 58 28.25 22.74 43.52
C ASP A 58 27.92 22.00 42.21
N ALA A 59 27.50 22.72 41.15
CA ALA A 59 27.12 22.07 39.87
C ALA A 59 27.19 23.02 38.67
N ASP A 60 28.12 22.76 37.76
CA ASP A 60 28.39 23.59 36.57
C ASP A 60 27.20 23.70 35.61
N LYS A 61 26.37 22.67 35.56
CA LYS A 61 25.21 22.58 34.64
C LYS A 61 23.88 23.08 35.26
N LEU A 62 23.86 23.46 36.53
CA LEU A 62 22.66 23.89 37.21
C LEU A 62 22.70 25.39 37.49
N ARG A 63 21.54 26.02 37.45
CA ARG A 63 21.31 27.41 37.86
C ARG A 63 20.29 27.46 39.00
N VAL A 64 20.46 28.43 39.89
CA VAL A 64 19.48 28.79 40.90
C VAL A 64 18.68 29.97 40.37
N CYS A 65 17.41 29.77 40.10
CA CYS A 65 16.52 30.75 39.51
C CYS A 65 15.59 31.34 40.58
N GLN A 66 15.35 32.62 40.53
CA GLN A 66 14.29 33.30 41.28
C GLN A 66 13.09 33.47 40.36
N VAL A 67 12.00 32.79 40.63
CA VAL A 67 10.83 32.65 39.74
C VAL A 67 9.61 33.25 40.41
N SER A 68 8.97 34.25 39.76
CA SER A 68 7.74 34.84 40.20
C SER A 68 6.52 34.10 39.62
N ASN A 69 5.49 33.87 40.41
CA ASN A 69 4.16 33.47 39.98
C ASN A 69 3.15 34.64 39.93
N GLY A 70 3.66 35.88 39.97
CA GLY A 70 2.83 37.09 40.00
C GLY A 70 2.40 37.52 41.41
N GLN A 71 2.53 36.66 42.44
CA GLN A 71 2.19 36.97 43.85
C GLN A 71 3.41 36.80 44.74
N GLU A 72 4.18 35.75 44.57
CA GLU A 72 5.34 35.39 45.37
C GLU A 72 6.52 35.02 44.46
N THR A 73 7.72 35.03 45.05
CA THR A 73 8.95 34.61 44.38
C THR A 73 9.51 33.33 44.98
N PHE A 74 9.87 32.37 44.15
CA PHE A 74 10.33 31.04 44.57
C PHE A 74 11.74 30.77 44.05
N GLN A 75 12.55 30.15 44.90
CA GLN A 75 13.84 29.62 44.46
C GLN A 75 13.64 28.27 43.81
N VAL A 76 14.10 28.15 42.58
CA VAL A 76 14.02 26.90 41.78
C VAL A 76 15.36 26.56 41.14
N VAL A 77 15.83 25.34 41.33
CA VAL A 77 17.03 24.84 40.68
C VAL A 77 16.67 24.27 39.33
N CYS A 78 17.35 24.77 38.27
CA CYS A 78 17.06 24.44 36.88
C CYS A 78 18.34 24.01 36.15
N GLY A 79 18.24 22.98 35.32
CA GLY A 79 19.33 22.47 34.46
C GLY A 79 19.21 22.85 33.00
N ALA A 80 18.18 23.60 32.62
CA ALA A 80 17.95 23.95 31.23
C ALA A 80 18.93 25.02 30.72
N PRO A 81 19.49 24.90 29.54
CA PRO A 81 20.53 25.80 29.02
C PRO A 81 19.99 27.22 28.73
N ASN A 82 18.70 27.36 28.43
CA ASN A 82 18.05 28.63 28.10
C ASN A 82 17.50 29.39 29.32
N ALA A 83 17.68 28.87 30.53
CA ALA A 83 17.23 29.55 31.75
C ALA A 83 17.99 30.88 31.94
N ARG A 84 17.28 32.04 31.82
CA ARG A 84 17.80 33.38 31.92
C ARG A 84 16.75 34.35 32.48
N PRO A 85 17.18 35.49 33.07
CA PRO A 85 16.26 36.51 33.53
C PRO A 85 15.38 37.06 32.42
N GLY A 86 14.13 37.40 32.73
CA GLY A 86 13.15 38.04 31.86
C GLY A 86 12.34 37.08 30.96
N ILE A 87 12.63 35.80 30.92
CA ILE A 87 11.81 34.86 30.16
C ILE A 87 10.63 34.38 31.01
N LYS A 88 9.51 34.13 30.30
CA LYS A 88 8.32 33.50 30.88
C LYS A 88 8.26 32.03 30.50
N ILE A 89 7.85 31.20 31.45
CA ILE A 89 7.96 29.72 31.32
C ILE A 89 6.81 29.06 32.09
N PRO A 90 6.47 27.77 31.78
CA PRO A 90 5.60 27.00 32.68
C PRO A 90 6.32 26.68 33.97
N PHE A 91 5.72 27.15 35.09
CA PHE A 91 6.21 26.94 36.45
C PHE A 91 5.31 25.97 37.18
N ALA A 92 5.77 24.75 37.44
CA ALA A 92 5.10 23.77 38.26
C ALA A 92 5.39 24.06 39.75
N MET A 93 4.37 24.52 40.48
CA MET A 93 4.46 24.82 41.89
C MET A 93 4.47 23.54 42.73
N ILE A 94 4.84 23.65 44.04
CA ILE A 94 4.71 22.51 44.97
C ILE A 94 3.26 22.04 45.02
N GLY A 95 3.03 20.75 44.82
CA GLY A 95 1.70 20.14 44.72
C GLY A 95 1.18 19.98 43.31
N ALA A 96 1.83 20.58 42.31
CA ALA A 96 1.51 20.34 40.89
C ALA A 96 1.70 18.85 40.55
N GLU A 97 0.85 18.38 39.64
CA GLU A 97 0.92 17.03 39.05
C GLU A 97 1.27 17.15 37.59
N LEU A 98 2.38 16.52 37.17
CA LEU A 98 2.80 16.39 35.78
C LEU A 98 2.31 15.08 35.16
N PRO A 99 2.37 14.92 33.81
CA PRO A 99 2.03 13.66 33.15
C PRO A 99 2.77 12.46 33.78
N GLY A 100 2.08 11.31 33.91
CA GLY A 100 2.61 10.12 34.56
C GLY A 100 2.51 10.15 36.10
N ASP A 101 1.56 10.93 36.62
CA ASP A 101 1.30 11.05 38.06
C ASP A 101 2.49 11.56 38.89
N PHE A 102 3.36 12.34 38.26
CA PHE A 102 4.57 12.88 38.88
C PHE A 102 4.24 14.14 39.67
N LYS A 103 4.23 14.02 41.02
CA LYS A 103 3.90 15.14 41.91
C LYS A 103 5.12 15.97 42.30
N ILE A 104 5.05 17.28 42.07
CA ILE A 104 6.10 18.21 42.46
C ILE A 104 6.09 18.42 43.98
N LYS A 105 7.25 18.18 44.57
CA LYS A 105 7.50 18.36 46.01
C LYS A 105 8.72 19.25 46.21
N LYS A 106 8.83 19.87 47.42
CA LYS A 106 10.08 20.52 47.79
C LYS A 106 11.23 19.53 47.63
N ALA A 107 12.23 19.92 46.87
CA ALA A 107 13.42 19.08 46.64
C ALA A 107 14.71 19.78 47.08
N LYS A 108 15.74 19.03 47.33
CA LYS A 108 17.09 19.54 47.61
C LYS A 108 18.06 18.96 46.57
N LEU A 109 18.50 19.81 45.68
CA LEU A 109 19.40 19.40 44.60
C LEU A 109 20.82 19.84 44.88
N ARG A 110 21.73 18.89 45.08
CA ARG A 110 23.13 19.12 45.48
C ARG A 110 23.26 20.22 46.56
N GLY A 111 22.47 20.13 47.61
CA GLY A 111 22.56 21.06 48.75
C GLY A 111 21.66 22.31 48.69
N VAL A 112 21.17 22.67 47.53
CA VAL A 112 20.28 23.85 47.28
C VAL A 112 18.81 23.44 47.26
N GLU A 113 17.95 24.15 47.97
CA GLU A 113 16.52 23.89 47.99
C GLU A 113 15.82 24.40 46.73
N SER A 114 14.91 23.58 46.16
CA SER A 114 14.05 23.95 45.01
C SER A 114 12.58 23.85 45.43
N PHE A 115 11.82 24.91 45.19
CA PHE A 115 10.41 25.04 45.54
C PHE A 115 9.46 24.97 44.36
N GLY A 116 9.81 24.12 43.40
CA GLY A 116 9.06 23.87 42.18
C GLY A 116 9.94 23.36 41.05
N MET A 117 9.37 23.28 39.85
CA MET A 117 10.05 22.86 38.65
C MET A 117 9.68 23.76 37.48
N LEU A 118 10.65 24.10 36.64
CA LEU A 118 10.42 24.78 35.37
C LEU A 118 10.34 23.72 34.27
N CYS A 119 9.34 23.81 33.41
CA CYS A 119 8.99 22.72 32.52
C CYS A 119 9.37 23.01 31.05
N SER A 120 9.83 21.98 30.36
CA SER A 120 9.94 21.90 28.90
C SER A 120 8.59 21.55 28.27
N ALA A 121 8.48 21.66 26.96
CA ALA A 121 7.31 21.21 26.21
C ALA A 121 7.11 19.68 26.33
N ALA A 122 8.21 18.90 26.34
CA ALA A 122 8.16 17.45 26.47
C ALA A 122 7.63 16.97 27.83
N GLU A 123 8.01 17.67 28.94
CA GLU A 123 7.52 17.32 30.28
C GLU A 123 6.00 17.53 30.44
N LEU A 124 5.43 18.46 29.68
CA LEU A 124 4.00 18.72 29.60
C LEU A 124 3.29 17.89 28.51
N GLN A 125 4.05 17.11 27.75
CA GLN A 125 3.59 16.36 26.57
C GLN A 125 2.85 17.26 25.55
N ILE A 126 3.36 18.50 25.39
CA ILE A 126 2.90 19.44 24.35
C ILE A 126 3.59 19.15 23.02
N SER A 127 4.91 18.84 23.06
CA SER A 127 5.71 18.40 21.93
C SER A 127 6.85 17.48 22.40
N GLU A 128 7.64 16.95 21.49
CA GLU A 128 8.83 16.13 21.84
C GLU A 128 10.07 16.99 22.18
N GLU A 129 9.98 18.32 22.06
CA GLU A 129 11.09 19.23 22.30
C GLU A 129 11.48 19.25 23.79
N ASN A 130 12.74 18.90 24.08
CA ASN A 130 13.30 18.83 25.43
C ASN A 130 14.63 19.56 25.57
N ASP A 131 15.04 20.37 24.61
CA ASP A 131 16.36 21.04 24.56
C ASP A 131 16.45 22.20 25.56
N GLY A 132 15.35 22.55 26.23
CA GLY A 132 15.29 23.61 27.21
C GLY A 132 13.88 23.81 27.79
N LEU A 133 13.72 24.93 28.51
CA LEU A 133 12.40 25.35 28.99
C LEU A 133 11.51 25.80 27.83
N LEU A 134 10.22 25.52 27.93
CA LEU A 134 9.22 26.11 27.03
C LEU A 134 9.16 27.61 27.29
N GLU A 135 9.68 28.42 26.35
CA GLU A 135 9.60 29.87 26.44
C GLU A 135 8.23 30.36 25.97
N LEU A 136 7.56 31.12 26.81
CA LEU A 136 6.27 31.71 26.51
C LEU A 136 6.46 33.14 25.95
N ALA A 137 5.42 33.68 25.31
CA ALA A 137 5.46 35.06 24.81
C ALA A 137 5.74 36.05 25.94
N ALA A 138 6.44 37.13 25.61
CA ALA A 138 6.83 38.14 26.60
C ALA A 138 5.65 38.80 27.29
N ASP A 139 4.48 38.84 26.66
CA ASP A 139 3.22 39.36 27.20
C ASP A 139 2.38 38.33 27.96
N ALA A 140 2.86 37.06 28.05
CA ALA A 140 2.13 36.03 28.79
C ALA A 140 1.81 36.47 30.22
N PRO A 141 0.56 36.34 30.69
CA PRO A 141 0.15 36.84 32.01
C PRO A 141 0.68 35.97 33.15
N VAL A 142 1.63 36.47 33.92
CA VAL A 142 2.28 35.75 35.01
C VAL A 142 1.23 35.35 36.07
N GLY A 143 1.21 34.07 36.42
CA GLY A 143 0.28 33.49 37.39
C GLY A 143 -0.98 32.86 36.78
N GLU A 144 -1.21 33.04 35.47
CA GLU A 144 -2.30 32.36 34.78
C GLU A 144 -1.99 30.85 34.63
N ASP A 145 -3.04 30.03 34.70
CA ASP A 145 -2.93 28.59 34.49
C ASP A 145 -2.47 28.30 33.04
N ILE A 146 -1.45 27.45 32.86
CA ILE A 146 -0.87 27.15 31.55
C ILE A 146 -1.89 26.49 30.63
N ARG A 147 -2.78 25.63 31.13
CA ARG A 147 -3.80 24.97 30.28
C ARG A 147 -4.78 26.01 29.71
N GLN A 148 -5.10 27.02 30.49
CA GLN A 148 -5.98 28.11 30.03
C GLN A 148 -5.24 29.01 29.03
N TYR A 149 -4.04 29.46 29.38
CA TYR A 149 -3.23 30.35 28.53
C TYR A 149 -2.96 29.74 27.14
N LEU A 150 -2.58 28.45 27.07
CA LEU A 150 -2.31 27.74 25.82
C LEU A 150 -3.55 27.04 25.23
N SER A 151 -4.72 27.18 25.89
CA SER A 151 -5.97 26.49 25.45
C SER A 151 -5.78 24.98 25.23
N LEU A 152 -5.13 24.29 26.20
CA LEU A 152 -4.70 22.88 26.04
C LEU A 152 -5.82 21.86 26.25
N ASP A 153 -7.02 22.27 26.63
CA ASP A 153 -8.21 21.39 26.74
C ASP A 153 -8.83 21.16 25.35
N ASP A 154 -7.99 20.70 24.43
CA ASP A 154 -8.29 20.45 23.04
C ASP A 154 -7.75 19.09 22.59
N ALA A 155 -8.11 18.66 21.39
CA ALA A 155 -7.54 17.49 20.73
C ALA A 155 -7.26 17.77 19.25
N SER A 156 -6.20 17.17 18.77
CA SER A 156 -5.93 17.02 17.33
C SER A 156 -6.67 15.80 16.83
N ILE A 157 -7.56 15.99 15.86
CA ILE A 157 -8.29 14.94 15.16
C ILE A 157 -7.65 14.76 13.80
N GLU A 158 -7.32 13.52 13.46
CA GLU A 158 -6.79 13.16 12.15
C GLU A 158 -7.83 12.37 11.37
N ILE A 159 -8.12 12.81 10.15
CA ILE A 159 -9.07 12.16 9.24
C ILE A 159 -8.39 11.70 7.95
N GLY A 160 -8.66 10.45 7.56
CA GLY A 160 -8.37 9.88 6.26
C GLY A 160 -9.44 10.28 5.24
N LEU A 161 -9.05 11.04 4.22
CA LEU A 161 -9.97 11.49 3.18
C LEU A 161 -9.76 10.72 1.89
N THR A 162 -10.86 10.25 1.31
CA THR A 162 -10.84 9.71 -0.06
C THR A 162 -10.50 10.82 -1.07
N PRO A 163 -9.91 10.50 -2.22
CA PRO A 163 -9.47 11.53 -3.20
C PRO A 163 -10.59 12.45 -3.69
N ASN A 164 -11.85 12.00 -3.72
CA ASN A 164 -13.00 12.81 -4.12
C ASN A 164 -13.39 13.88 -3.07
N ARG A 165 -12.98 13.71 -1.80
CA ARG A 165 -13.33 14.64 -0.72
C ARG A 165 -12.23 15.68 -0.45
N GLY A 166 -11.60 16.19 -1.51
CA GLY A 166 -10.62 17.28 -1.45
C GLY A 166 -11.17 18.59 -0.84
N ASP A 167 -12.46 18.81 -0.93
CA ASP A 167 -13.19 19.91 -0.28
C ASP A 167 -13.00 19.93 1.24
N CYS A 168 -12.89 18.75 1.87
CA CYS A 168 -12.69 18.57 3.30
C CYS A 168 -11.21 18.68 3.77
N LEU A 169 -10.27 19.02 2.88
CA LEU A 169 -8.88 19.33 3.24
C LEU A 169 -8.73 20.73 3.88
N SER A 170 -9.79 21.22 4.52
CA SER A 170 -9.83 22.51 5.21
C SER A 170 -10.85 22.53 6.35
N ILE A 171 -10.68 23.47 7.29
CA ILE A 171 -11.66 23.72 8.37
C ILE A 171 -13.01 24.16 7.75
N ALA A 172 -12.98 24.97 6.71
CA ALA A 172 -14.19 25.43 6.01
C ALA A 172 -14.99 24.27 5.42
N GLY A 173 -14.33 23.31 4.78
CA GLY A 173 -14.97 22.13 4.20
C GLY A 173 -15.52 21.21 5.27
N LEU A 174 -14.75 20.92 6.32
CA LEU A 174 -15.22 20.13 7.47
C LEU A 174 -16.41 20.79 8.18
N ALA A 175 -16.39 22.11 8.32
CA ALA A 175 -17.48 22.84 8.96
C ALA A 175 -18.78 22.74 8.15
N ARG A 176 -18.74 22.74 6.81
CA ARG A 176 -19.91 22.50 5.97
C ARG A 176 -20.50 21.10 6.20
N ASP A 177 -19.66 20.08 6.22
CA ASP A 177 -20.10 18.71 6.48
C ASP A 177 -20.72 18.54 7.88
N VAL A 178 -20.05 19.05 8.92
CA VAL A 178 -20.57 19.02 10.30
C VAL A 178 -21.88 19.79 10.40
N SER A 179 -22.00 20.94 9.72
CA SER A 179 -23.23 21.71 9.63
C SER A 179 -24.37 20.87 9.04
N ALA A 180 -24.12 20.18 7.93
CA ALA A 180 -25.13 19.33 7.29
C ALA A 180 -25.51 18.11 8.14
N LEU A 181 -24.53 17.52 8.88
CA LEU A 181 -24.76 16.35 9.72
C LEU A 181 -25.58 16.65 11.00
N TYR A 182 -25.50 17.89 11.52
CA TYR A 182 -26.10 18.27 12.79
C TYR A 182 -27.10 19.43 12.68
N ASP A 183 -27.40 19.90 11.49
CA ASP A 183 -28.24 21.09 11.26
C ASP A 183 -27.82 22.29 12.11
N THR A 184 -26.51 22.55 12.14
CA THR A 184 -25.90 23.59 12.99
C THR A 184 -25.27 24.65 12.10
N PRO A 185 -25.54 25.95 12.29
CA PRO A 185 -25.05 27.00 11.41
C PRO A 185 -23.52 27.14 11.48
N VAL A 186 -22.90 27.42 10.31
CA VAL A 186 -21.48 27.74 10.21
C VAL A 186 -21.24 29.21 10.50
N THR A 187 -20.28 29.51 11.38
CA THR A 187 -19.79 30.86 11.67
C THR A 187 -18.49 31.08 10.89
N ARG A 188 -18.59 31.67 9.70
CA ARG A 188 -17.41 31.97 8.86
C ARG A 188 -16.77 33.30 9.34
N PRO A 189 -15.41 33.42 9.33
CA PRO A 189 -14.76 34.71 9.51
C PRO A 189 -15.17 35.66 8.39
N VAL A 190 -15.36 36.93 8.72
CA VAL A 190 -15.60 37.97 7.74
C VAL A 190 -14.28 38.32 7.07
N VAL A 191 -14.22 38.19 5.74
CA VAL A 191 -13.04 38.52 4.93
C VAL A 191 -13.37 39.74 4.05
N PRO A 192 -13.14 40.98 4.57
CA PRO A 192 -13.37 42.17 3.76
C PRO A 192 -12.26 42.34 2.73
N ALA A 193 -12.60 42.96 1.60
CA ALA A 193 -11.59 43.41 0.65
C ALA A 193 -10.67 44.41 1.30
N VAL A 194 -9.37 44.18 1.27
CA VAL A 194 -8.36 45.06 1.82
C VAL A 194 -8.00 46.15 0.76
N PRO A 195 -8.25 47.43 1.04
CA PRO A 195 -7.97 48.50 0.09
C PRO A 195 -6.47 48.62 -0.18
N ALA A 196 -6.13 48.99 -1.42
CA ALA A 196 -4.74 49.27 -1.79
C ALA A 196 -4.24 50.57 -1.12
N ALA A 197 -3.06 50.51 -0.49
CA ALA A 197 -2.38 51.66 0.13
C ALA A 197 -1.34 52.29 -0.83
N HIS A 198 -0.98 51.57 -1.90
CA HIS A 198 -0.09 52.04 -2.99
C HIS A 198 -0.51 51.41 -4.33
N ASP A 199 0.04 51.92 -5.44
CA ASP A 199 -0.33 51.48 -6.79
C ASP A 199 0.67 50.49 -7.41
N GLU A 200 1.65 49.99 -6.66
CA GLU A 200 2.64 49.07 -7.20
C GLU A 200 2.06 47.67 -7.47
N VAL A 201 2.36 47.21 -8.67
CA VAL A 201 1.97 45.87 -9.12
C VAL A 201 3.15 45.15 -9.74
N ARG A 202 3.11 43.84 -9.77
CA ARG A 202 3.93 43.02 -10.69
C ARG A 202 3.03 42.44 -11.77
N PRO A 203 3.40 42.65 -13.06
CA PRO A 203 2.63 42.09 -14.14
C PRO A 203 2.63 40.54 -14.05
N VAL A 204 1.50 39.93 -14.37
CA VAL A 204 1.31 38.49 -14.39
C VAL A 204 0.95 38.09 -15.81
N GLU A 205 1.76 37.19 -16.40
CA GLU A 205 1.54 36.59 -17.70
C GLU A 205 1.30 35.07 -17.50
N VAL A 206 0.19 34.56 -17.99
CA VAL A 206 -0.10 33.10 -17.97
C VAL A 206 0.07 32.57 -19.38
N SER A 207 1.23 31.97 -19.66
CA SER A 207 1.54 31.36 -20.97
C SER A 207 0.96 29.95 -21.10
N ALA A 208 0.53 29.31 -19.99
CA ALA A 208 -0.09 27.98 -19.94
C ALA A 208 -1.51 28.03 -19.33
N PRO A 209 -2.48 28.70 -19.97
CA PRO A 209 -3.78 28.99 -19.38
C PRO A 209 -4.65 27.73 -19.14
N ALA A 210 -4.40 26.62 -19.85
CA ALA A 210 -5.08 25.36 -19.59
C ALA A 210 -4.61 24.70 -18.28
N ALA A 211 -3.33 24.89 -17.89
CA ALA A 211 -2.78 24.35 -16.66
C ALA A 211 -2.96 25.29 -15.44
N CYS A 212 -3.01 26.60 -15.69
CA CYS A 212 -3.29 27.63 -14.70
C CYS A 212 -4.37 28.59 -15.20
N PRO A 213 -5.66 28.24 -15.08
CA PRO A 213 -6.76 29.09 -15.55
C PRO A 213 -6.91 30.40 -14.78
N ARG A 214 -6.46 30.47 -13.53
CA ARG A 214 -6.55 31.66 -12.67
C ARG A 214 -5.31 31.82 -11.82
N TYR A 215 -4.71 33.01 -11.83
CA TYR A 215 -3.58 33.38 -11.01
C TYR A 215 -3.77 34.79 -10.45
N LEU A 216 -3.65 34.93 -9.14
CA LEU A 216 -3.69 36.22 -8.44
C LEU A 216 -2.35 36.50 -7.80
N GLY A 217 -1.93 37.77 -7.90
CA GLY A 217 -0.74 38.27 -7.24
C GLY A 217 -0.98 39.59 -6.54
N ARG A 218 -0.30 39.82 -5.42
CA ARG A 218 -0.39 41.05 -4.66
C ARG A 218 0.95 41.44 -4.08
N VAL A 219 1.37 42.67 -4.27
CA VAL A 219 2.56 43.28 -3.63
C VAL A 219 2.18 43.76 -2.24
N ILE A 220 2.98 43.39 -1.22
CA ILE A 220 2.87 43.92 0.15
C ILE A 220 4.22 44.54 0.51
N ARG A 221 4.22 45.81 0.82
CA ARG A 221 5.42 46.60 1.18
C ARG A 221 5.54 46.77 2.69
N ASN A 222 6.77 47.01 3.14
CA ASN A 222 7.08 47.45 4.50
C ASN A 222 6.60 46.49 5.59
N VAL A 223 6.61 45.15 5.37
CA VAL A 223 6.32 44.17 6.39
C VAL A 223 7.47 44.03 7.40
N ASP A 224 7.12 43.84 8.67
CA ASP A 224 8.10 43.59 9.74
C ASP A 224 8.07 42.07 10.12
N LEU A 225 8.84 41.28 9.41
CA LEU A 225 8.94 39.83 9.66
C LEU A 225 9.72 39.45 10.93
N SER A 226 10.26 40.44 11.66
CA SER A 226 10.85 40.19 13.00
C SER A 226 9.78 39.98 14.08
N LYS A 227 8.53 40.37 13.82
CA LYS A 227 7.41 40.11 14.72
C LYS A 227 7.06 38.63 14.70
N PRO A 228 6.92 38.02 15.88
CA PRO A 228 6.56 36.60 15.96
C PRO A 228 5.13 36.33 15.49
N THR A 229 4.89 35.14 14.97
CA THR A 229 3.54 34.62 14.74
C THR A 229 2.76 34.59 16.07
N PRO A 230 1.51 35.07 16.12
CA PRO A 230 0.70 35.04 17.33
C PRO A 230 0.49 33.60 17.83
N LEU A 231 0.55 33.41 19.14
CA LEU A 231 0.44 32.11 19.80
C LEU A 231 -0.78 31.29 19.35
N TRP A 232 -1.95 31.94 19.19
CA TRP A 232 -3.16 31.24 18.74
C TRP A 232 -3.00 30.64 17.34
N MET A 233 -2.22 31.23 16.44
CA MET A 233 -1.94 30.72 15.11
C MET A 233 -0.90 29.57 15.18
N VAL A 234 0.17 29.77 15.95
CA VAL A 234 1.19 28.75 16.21
C VAL A 234 0.55 27.47 16.75
N GLU A 235 -0.35 27.59 17.72
CA GLU A 235 -1.04 26.46 18.34
C GLU A 235 -2.00 25.75 17.35
N ARG A 236 -2.71 26.49 16.50
CA ARG A 236 -3.56 25.89 15.45
C ARG A 236 -2.74 25.15 14.40
N LEU A 237 -1.61 25.72 13.97
CA LEU A 237 -0.67 25.06 13.04
C LEU A 237 -0.10 23.80 13.67
N ARG A 238 0.43 23.89 14.91
CA ARG A 238 1.01 22.74 15.62
C ARG A 238 0.02 21.59 15.75
N ARG A 239 -1.23 21.88 16.15
CA ARG A 239 -2.30 20.86 16.27
C ARG A 239 -2.74 20.29 14.93
N SER A 240 -2.39 20.96 13.84
CA SER A 240 -2.61 20.49 12.46
C SER A 240 -1.38 19.85 11.85
N ASP A 241 -0.34 19.53 12.65
CA ASP A 241 0.92 18.94 12.22
C ASP A 241 1.75 19.81 11.28
N VAL A 242 1.59 21.13 11.37
CA VAL A 242 2.35 22.11 10.60
C VAL A 242 3.27 22.88 11.55
N ARG A 243 4.56 22.86 11.24
CA ARG A 243 5.56 23.60 12.01
C ARG A 243 5.48 25.09 11.70
N SER A 244 5.43 25.93 12.73
CA SER A 244 5.60 27.37 12.59
C SER A 244 7.04 27.73 12.20
N ILE A 245 7.20 28.63 11.24
CA ILE A 245 8.51 29.04 10.68
C ILE A 245 8.70 30.55 10.86
N ASP A 246 7.87 31.34 10.19
CA ASP A 246 7.79 32.78 10.29
C ASP A 246 6.37 33.25 9.95
N ALA A 247 6.04 34.48 10.27
CA ALA A 247 4.68 34.99 10.14
C ALA A 247 4.13 34.92 8.69
N ALA A 248 4.95 35.13 7.68
CA ALA A 248 4.49 35.09 6.29
C ALA A 248 4.15 33.67 5.84
N VAL A 249 5.04 32.72 6.12
CA VAL A 249 4.83 31.27 5.82
C VAL A 249 3.68 30.71 6.66
N ASP A 250 3.64 31.07 7.95
CA ASP A 250 2.59 30.63 8.88
C ASP A 250 1.19 31.09 8.44
N ILE A 251 1.08 32.32 7.94
CA ILE A 251 -0.18 32.85 7.43
C ILE A 251 -0.61 32.11 6.16
N THR A 252 0.31 31.83 5.22
CA THR A 252 -0.05 31.07 4.01
C THR A 252 -0.49 29.64 4.36
N ASN A 253 0.19 28.97 5.28
CA ASN A 253 -0.20 27.66 5.80
C ASN A 253 -1.52 27.71 6.57
N TYR A 254 -1.73 28.74 7.38
CA TYR A 254 -2.97 28.93 8.09
C TYR A 254 -4.17 29.09 7.15
N VAL A 255 -4.07 29.91 6.12
CA VAL A 255 -5.12 30.11 5.12
C VAL A 255 -5.38 28.83 4.34
N MET A 256 -4.35 28.07 3.99
CA MET A 256 -4.47 26.76 3.37
C MET A 256 -5.29 25.79 4.26
N LEU A 257 -5.01 25.72 5.55
CA LEU A 257 -5.75 24.88 6.49
C LEU A 257 -7.16 25.42 6.80
N GLU A 258 -7.30 26.76 6.91
CA GLU A 258 -8.58 27.40 7.19
C GLU A 258 -9.57 27.27 6.04
N LEU A 259 -9.16 27.61 4.81
CA LEU A 259 -10.03 27.74 3.64
C LEU A 259 -9.86 26.63 2.60
N GLY A 260 -8.69 25.97 2.53
CA GLY A 260 -8.38 24.95 1.52
C GLY A 260 -7.59 25.47 0.32
N GLN A 261 -7.16 26.74 0.34
CA GLN A 261 -6.40 27.37 -0.74
C GLN A 261 -4.91 27.39 -0.38
N PRO A 262 -4.05 26.60 -1.01
CA PRO A 262 -2.61 26.77 -0.86
C PRO A 262 -2.17 28.10 -1.46
N MET A 263 -1.26 28.78 -0.75
CA MET A 263 -0.72 30.06 -1.14
C MET A 263 0.80 30.04 -1.03
N HIS A 264 1.46 31.00 -1.72
CA HIS A 264 2.90 31.18 -1.60
C HIS A 264 3.24 32.66 -1.42
N ALA A 265 4.33 32.92 -0.71
CA ALA A 265 4.92 34.26 -0.56
C ALA A 265 6.32 34.25 -1.14
N PHE A 266 6.56 35.10 -2.09
CA PHE A 266 7.88 35.34 -2.67
C PHE A 266 8.52 36.60 -2.08
N ASP A 267 9.85 36.61 -2.01
CA ASP A 267 10.62 37.86 -1.87
C ASP A 267 10.41 38.71 -3.12
N LEU A 268 9.85 39.89 -2.95
CA LEU A 268 9.60 40.83 -4.06
C LEU A 268 10.90 41.26 -4.77
N ALA A 269 12.03 41.32 -4.06
CA ALA A 269 13.32 41.69 -4.60
C ALA A 269 13.91 40.61 -5.54
N GLU A 270 13.52 39.36 -5.37
CA GLU A 270 13.98 38.23 -6.16
C GLU A 270 13.14 38.01 -7.44
N ILE A 271 12.09 38.82 -7.67
CA ILE A 271 11.27 38.77 -8.87
C ILE A 271 11.76 39.74 -9.91
N ASN A 272 12.33 39.24 -10.99
CA ASN A 272 12.84 40.08 -12.09
C ASN A 272 11.73 40.36 -13.12
N GLY A 273 11.28 41.64 -13.15
CA GLY A 273 10.23 42.07 -14.07
C GLY A 273 8.81 41.74 -13.62
N GLY A 274 8.35 40.58 -13.81
CA GLY A 274 7.02 40.13 -13.46
C GLY A 274 6.92 38.60 -13.31
N ILE A 275 5.74 38.12 -13.01
CA ILE A 275 5.45 36.66 -12.92
C ILE A 275 5.05 36.12 -14.28
N ARG A 276 5.60 34.97 -14.63
CA ARG A 276 5.28 34.26 -15.83
C ARG A 276 4.94 32.77 -15.48
N VAL A 277 3.68 32.41 -15.61
CA VAL A 277 3.23 31.02 -15.39
C VAL A 277 3.33 30.26 -16.70
N ARG A 278 4.24 29.28 -16.78
CA ARG A 278 4.58 28.56 -18.01
C ARG A 278 4.93 27.11 -17.76
N MET A 279 4.99 26.32 -18.82
CA MET A 279 5.66 25.01 -18.71
C MET A 279 7.17 25.20 -18.58
N ALA A 280 7.83 24.30 -17.85
CA ALA A 280 9.28 24.31 -17.70
C ALA A 280 9.99 23.98 -19.03
N GLU A 281 11.23 24.43 -19.16
CA GLU A 281 12.14 23.96 -20.21
C GLU A 281 12.79 22.65 -19.76
N GLU A 282 13.01 21.73 -20.70
CA GLU A 282 13.60 20.41 -20.38
C GLU A 282 15.00 20.59 -19.79
N GLY A 283 15.20 20.08 -18.57
CA GLY A 283 16.46 20.17 -17.85
C GLY A 283 16.73 21.51 -17.18
N GLU A 284 15.77 22.45 -17.18
CA GLU A 284 15.83 23.69 -16.39
C GLU A 284 16.04 23.34 -14.90
N LYS A 285 17.00 23.99 -14.24
CA LYS A 285 17.35 23.68 -12.86
C LYS A 285 16.63 24.60 -11.87
N LEU A 286 16.19 24.02 -10.78
CA LEU A 286 15.60 24.73 -9.65
C LEU A 286 16.10 24.10 -8.35
N VAL A 287 16.60 24.95 -7.42
CA VAL A 287 16.86 24.55 -6.04
C VAL A 287 15.58 24.82 -5.24
N LEU A 288 15.03 23.78 -4.61
CA LEU A 288 13.80 23.85 -3.86
C LEU A 288 14.03 24.33 -2.41
N LEU A 289 12.95 24.67 -1.70
CA LEU A 289 12.99 25.13 -0.30
C LEU A 289 13.61 24.11 0.68
N ASP A 290 13.64 22.83 0.34
CA ASP A 290 14.31 21.78 1.12
C ASP A 290 15.79 21.62 0.78
N GLY A 291 16.35 22.46 -0.10
CA GLY A 291 17.73 22.42 -0.56
C GLY A 291 18.03 21.43 -1.69
N GLN A 292 17.04 20.68 -2.17
CA GLN A 292 17.21 19.74 -3.28
C GLN A 292 17.29 20.49 -4.62
N GLU A 293 18.36 20.26 -5.40
CA GLU A 293 18.43 20.72 -6.80
C GLU A 293 17.74 19.68 -7.69
N VAL A 294 16.72 20.11 -8.43
CA VAL A 294 15.99 19.29 -9.38
C VAL A 294 16.18 19.78 -10.83
N ALA A 295 16.22 18.84 -11.76
CA ALA A 295 16.13 19.13 -13.19
C ALA A 295 14.66 19.02 -13.61
N LEU A 296 14.08 20.12 -14.04
CA LEU A 296 12.67 20.20 -14.42
C LEU A 296 12.42 19.49 -15.75
N ARG A 297 11.26 18.90 -15.87
CA ARG A 297 10.77 18.22 -17.08
C ARG A 297 9.82 19.17 -17.84
N ALA A 298 9.80 19.07 -19.16
CA ALA A 298 8.97 19.92 -20.02
C ALA A 298 7.46 19.83 -19.72
N ASP A 299 7.00 18.78 -19.04
CA ASP A 299 5.61 18.58 -18.64
C ASP A 299 5.29 19.13 -17.23
N THR A 300 6.19 19.90 -16.63
CA THR A 300 6.04 20.51 -15.31
C THR A 300 5.63 21.97 -15.43
N LEU A 301 4.54 22.36 -14.76
CA LEU A 301 4.12 23.76 -14.64
C LEU A 301 4.99 24.47 -13.62
N VAL A 302 5.49 25.66 -13.96
CA VAL A 302 6.33 26.48 -13.09
C VAL A 302 5.80 27.89 -12.96
N ILE A 303 6.02 28.48 -11.79
CA ILE A 303 5.98 29.90 -11.60
C ILE A 303 7.39 30.42 -11.87
N ALA A 304 7.53 31.31 -12.82
CA ALA A 304 8.80 31.85 -13.25
C ALA A 304 8.75 33.41 -13.23
N ASP A 305 9.90 34.03 -13.27
CA ASP A 305 10.04 35.42 -13.64
C ASP A 305 10.50 35.55 -15.12
N HIS A 306 11.03 36.70 -15.53
CA HIS A 306 11.54 36.86 -16.88
C HIS A 306 12.89 36.18 -17.14
N THR A 307 13.51 35.58 -16.11
CA THR A 307 14.88 35.03 -16.18
C THR A 307 14.96 33.55 -15.79
N ARG A 308 14.14 33.09 -14.83
CA ARG A 308 14.26 31.73 -14.25
C ARG A 308 12.94 31.22 -13.67
N ALA A 309 12.87 29.91 -13.42
CA ALA A 309 11.83 29.34 -12.59
C ALA A 309 12.02 29.72 -11.12
N LEU A 310 10.93 30.03 -10.42
CA LEU A 310 10.88 30.43 -9.02
C LEU A 310 10.25 29.36 -8.15
N ALA A 311 9.34 28.54 -8.71
CA ALA A 311 8.63 27.48 -8.00
C ALA A 311 8.13 26.43 -8.97
N ILE A 312 7.95 25.19 -8.50
CA ILE A 312 7.08 24.19 -9.14
C ILE A 312 5.65 24.51 -8.72
N ALA A 313 4.83 24.92 -9.68
CA ALA A 313 3.46 25.38 -9.44
C ALA A 313 2.64 24.35 -8.68
N GLY A 314 2.03 24.75 -7.56
CA GLY A 314 1.20 23.89 -6.72
C GLY A 314 1.94 22.79 -5.96
N VAL A 315 3.29 22.78 -5.99
CA VAL A 315 4.10 21.74 -5.33
C VAL A 315 5.04 22.34 -4.29
N MET A 316 6.06 23.09 -4.72
CA MET A 316 7.07 23.63 -3.81
C MET A 316 7.76 24.87 -4.38
N GLY A 317 7.99 25.87 -3.53
CA GLY A 317 8.77 27.06 -3.86
C GLY A 317 10.25 26.78 -4.04
N GLY A 318 10.96 27.68 -4.72
CA GLY A 318 12.41 27.70 -4.83
C GLY A 318 13.07 28.39 -3.63
N GLU A 319 14.24 27.91 -3.22
CA GLU A 319 15.01 28.45 -2.08
C GLU A 319 15.34 29.93 -2.26
N HIS A 320 15.79 30.33 -3.45
CA HIS A 320 16.26 31.70 -3.72
C HIS A 320 15.14 32.73 -3.82
N SER A 321 13.93 32.31 -4.09
CA SER A 321 12.76 33.19 -4.20
C SER A 321 11.89 33.20 -2.96
N GLY A 322 12.19 32.31 -1.97
CA GLY A 322 11.48 32.22 -0.71
C GLY A 322 11.70 33.42 0.21
N VAL A 323 10.80 33.58 1.16
CA VAL A 323 10.89 34.65 2.17
C VAL A 323 12.08 34.40 3.10
N ASN A 324 12.83 35.48 3.40
CA ASN A 324 13.91 35.44 4.36
C ASN A 324 13.69 36.54 5.41
N THR A 325 13.48 36.18 6.64
CA THR A 325 13.11 37.05 7.77
C THR A 325 14.15 38.11 8.09
N GLU A 326 15.44 37.86 7.78
CA GLU A 326 16.53 38.83 8.06
C GLU A 326 16.63 39.92 7.01
N LYS A 327 16.18 39.68 5.77
CA LYS A 327 16.42 40.56 4.62
C LYS A 327 15.14 41.14 4.05
N ASN A 328 14.00 40.49 4.16
CA ASN A 328 12.81 40.87 3.42
C ASN A 328 11.93 41.84 4.19
N ARG A 329 11.49 42.87 3.50
CA ARG A 329 10.46 43.80 3.93
C ARG A 329 9.30 43.91 2.95
N ASP A 330 9.45 43.30 1.79
CA ASP A 330 8.51 43.40 0.70
C ASP A 330 8.21 42.03 0.14
N LEU A 331 6.95 41.70 0.02
CA LEU A 331 6.46 40.38 -0.39
C LEU A 331 5.62 40.47 -1.66
N PHE A 332 5.62 39.38 -2.42
CA PHE A 332 4.64 39.13 -3.45
C PHE A 332 3.85 37.89 -3.06
N LEU A 333 2.56 38.06 -2.77
CA LEU A 333 1.64 36.93 -2.45
C LEU A 333 1.10 36.33 -3.72
N GLU A 334 1.04 34.99 -3.75
CA GLU A 334 0.42 34.19 -4.79
C GLU A 334 -0.83 33.47 -4.24
N SER A 335 -1.91 33.51 -5.02
CA SER A 335 -3.06 32.63 -4.85
C SER A 335 -3.58 32.22 -6.23
N ALA A 336 -3.58 30.91 -6.52
CA ALA A 336 -3.86 30.44 -7.87
C ALA A 336 -4.80 29.23 -7.88
N PHE A 337 -5.44 29.01 -9.02
CA PHE A 337 -6.10 27.76 -9.36
C PHE A 337 -5.27 27.06 -10.44
N PHE A 338 -4.79 25.86 -10.13
CA PHE A 338 -4.12 24.97 -11.09
C PHE A 338 -5.04 23.82 -11.46
N GLU A 339 -5.06 23.46 -12.73
CA GLU A 339 -5.81 22.27 -13.20
C GLU A 339 -5.25 21.01 -12.51
N PRO A 340 -6.08 20.21 -11.80
CA PRO A 340 -5.61 19.07 -11.01
C PRO A 340 -4.74 18.08 -11.80
N ILE A 341 -5.08 17.78 -13.05
CA ILE A 341 -4.32 16.85 -13.91
C ILE A 341 -2.90 17.39 -14.17
N SER A 342 -2.73 18.70 -14.27
CA SER A 342 -1.42 19.33 -14.49
C SER A 342 -0.48 19.22 -13.29
N VAL A 343 -1.03 19.05 -12.07
CA VAL A 343 -0.27 18.90 -10.82
C VAL A 343 -0.17 17.42 -10.40
N ALA A 344 -1.15 16.61 -10.77
CA ALA A 344 -1.23 15.21 -10.36
C ALA A 344 0.04 14.41 -10.69
N GLY A 345 0.64 13.79 -9.66
CA GLY A 345 1.84 12.97 -9.78
C GLY A 345 3.15 13.76 -9.96
N LYS A 346 3.11 15.10 -10.14
CA LYS A 346 4.34 15.91 -10.32
C LYS A 346 5.20 15.91 -9.07
N ALA A 347 4.62 16.16 -7.89
CA ALA A 347 5.35 16.06 -6.64
C ALA A 347 6.10 14.73 -6.52
N ARG A 348 5.39 13.60 -6.70
CA ARG A 348 5.97 12.25 -6.66
C ARG A 348 7.10 12.04 -7.66
N SER A 349 7.00 12.61 -8.87
CA SER A 349 8.04 12.47 -9.90
C SER A 349 9.37 13.14 -9.52
N TYR A 350 9.34 14.06 -8.57
CA TYR A 350 10.52 14.72 -7.96
C TYR A 350 10.84 14.19 -6.57
N GLY A 351 10.18 13.10 -6.10
CA GLY A 351 10.38 12.55 -4.76
C GLY A 351 9.77 13.39 -3.64
N LEU A 352 8.82 14.28 -3.96
CA LEU A 352 8.19 15.22 -3.04
C LEU A 352 6.77 14.75 -2.65
N HIS A 353 6.35 15.18 -1.47
CA HIS A 353 4.97 15.12 -1.00
C HIS A 353 4.71 16.37 -0.14
N THR A 354 3.81 17.25 -0.57
CA THR A 354 3.53 18.51 0.13
C THR A 354 2.03 18.69 0.35
N ASP A 355 1.68 19.47 1.38
CA ASP A 355 0.29 19.83 1.66
C ASP A 355 -0.38 20.59 0.50
N ALA A 356 0.39 21.40 -0.22
CA ALA A 356 -0.07 22.10 -1.42
C ALA A 356 -0.38 21.10 -2.55
N SER A 357 0.56 20.20 -2.90
CA SER A 357 0.35 19.23 -3.97
C SER A 357 -0.78 18.27 -3.65
N HIS A 358 -0.91 17.88 -2.38
CA HIS A 358 -1.99 17.01 -1.91
C HIS A 358 -3.39 17.61 -2.15
N ARG A 359 -3.53 18.94 -2.03
CA ARG A 359 -4.77 19.67 -2.33
C ARG A 359 -4.96 19.89 -3.82
N TYR A 360 -3.97 20.42 -4.51
CA TYR A 360 -4.10 20.73 -5.93
C TYR A 360 -4.34 19.49 -6.80
N GLU A 361 -3.71 18.36 -6.52
CA GLU A 361 -3.92 17.13 -7.29
C GLU A 361 -5.32 16.52 -7.11
N ARG A 362 -6.01 16.84 -6.01
CA ARG A 362 -7.39 16.43 -5.74
C ARG A 362 -8.42 17.44 -6.22
N GLY A 363 -8.03 18.69 -6.31
CA GLY A 363 -8.85 19.84 -6.65
C GLY A 363 -8.90 20.87 -5.53
N VAL A 364 -8.90 22.14 -5.93
CA VAL A 364 -9.12 23.32 -5.09
C VAL A 364 -10.29 24.10 -5.70
N ASP A 365 -11.05 24.81 -4.89
CA ASP A 365 -12.16 25.64 -5.38
C ASP A 365 -11.66 26.74 -6.32
N SER A 366 -12.05 26.68 -7.57
CA SER A 366 -11.63 27.64 -8.61
C SER A 366 -12.06 29.10 -8.35
N GLN A 367 -12.97 29.33 -7.40
CA GLN A 367 -13.48 30.67 -7.04
C GLN A 367 -12.85 31.21 -5.75
N LEU A 368 -12.11 30.39 -5.00
CA LEU A 368 -11.61 30.71 -3.65
C LEU A 368 -10.39 31.64 -3.68
N ALA A 369 -9.62 31.65 -4.76
CA ALA A 369 -8.33 32.33 -4.82
C ALA A 369 -8.38 33.80 -4.37
N ARG A 370 -9.46 34.53 -4.67
CA ARG A 370 -9.63 35.93 -4.29
C ARG A 370 -9.90 36.08 -2.80
N GLU A 371 -10.79 35.30 -2.20
CA GLU A 371 -11.08 35.33 -0.77
C GLU A 371 -9.82 34.99 0.05
N ALA A 372 -9.08 33.97 -0.37
CA ALA A 372 -7.83 33.57 0.26
C ALA A 372 -6.76 34.69 0.21
N MET A 373 -6.62 35.37 -0.93
CA MET A 373 -5.72 36.54 -1.08
C MET A 373 -6.08 37.64 -0.10
N GLU A 374 -7.36 38.00 0.01
CA GLU A 374 -7.82 39.04 0.96
C GLU A 374 -7.61 38.59 2.41
N ARG A 375 -7.88 37.32 2.74
CA ARG A 375 -7.69 36.75 4.08
C ARG A 375 -6.21 36.77 4.49
N ALA A 376 -5.32 36.32 3.63
CA ALA A 376 -3.87 36.33 3.88
C ALA A 376 -3.36 37.77 4.06
N THR A 377 -3.81 38.69 3.19
CA THR A 377 -3.45 40.11 3.29
C THR A 377 -3.92 40.68 4.62
N GLN A 378 -5.16 40.48 5.03
CA GLN A 378 -5.67 40.96 6.32
C GLN A 378 -4.80 40.49 7.48
N LEU A 379 -4.52 39.17 7.53
CA LEU A 379 -3.70 38.56 8.59
C LEU A 379 -2.26 39.13 8.60
N LEU A 380 -1.66 39.33 7.42
CA LEU A 380 -0.34 39.97 7.32
C LEU A 380 -0.33 41.37 7.90
N LEU A 381 -1.26 42.22 7.48
CA LEU A 381 -1.35 43.60 7.97
C LEU A 381 -1.59 43.66 9.48
N ASP A 382 -2.44 42.76 10.02
CA ASP A 382 -2.76 42.69 11.44
C ASP A 382 -1.55 42.22 12.28
N ILE A 383 -0.73 41.29 11.76
CA ILE A 383 0.34 40.63 12.54
C ILE A 383 1.69 41.35 12.33
N VAL A 384 2.10 41.51 11.09
CA VAL A 384 3.43 42.07 10.76
C VAL A 384 3.36 43.49 10.22
N GLY A 385 2.17 44.04 9.97
CA GLY A 385 1.97 45.36 9.38
C GLY A 385 2.27 45.35 7.88
N GLY A 386 2.52 46.52 7.33
CA GLY A 386 2.82 46.71 5.92
C GLY A 386 1.74 47.48 5.17
N GLU A 387 1.95 47.59 3.85
CA GLU A 387 1.11 48.34 2.93
C GLU A 387 0.77 47.42 1.74
N ALA A 388 -0.51 47.18 1.51
CA ALA A 388 -0.96 46.33 0.42
C ALA A 388 -1.13 47.13 -0.88
N GLY A 389 -0.62 46.60 -2.00
CA GLY A 389 -0.92 47.06 -3.34
C GLY A 389 -2.25 46.54 -3.87
N PRO A 390 -2.66 46.86 -5.10
CA PRO A 390 -3.81 46.28 -5.73
C PRO A 390 -3.60 44.77 -6.05
N VAL A 391 -4.68 43.99 -6.04
CA VAL A 391 -4.60 42.62 -6.52
C VAL A 391 -4.60 42.60 -8.04
N VAL A 392 -3.61 41.94 -8.61
CA VAL A 392 -3.52 41.65 -10.04
C VAL A 392 -4.09 40.27 -10.27
N GLU A 393 -4.98 40.13 -11.24
CA GLU A 393 -5.62 38.85 -11.57
C GLU A 393 -5.48 38.56 -13.07
N ALA A 394 -4.96 37.39 -13.40
CA ALA A 394 -4.95 36.85 -14.75
C ALA A 394 -5.91 35.66 -14.79
N VAL A 395 -6.94 35.73 -15.65
CA VAL A 395 -8.00 34.72 -15.76
C VAL A 395 -8.18 34.30 -17.20
N SER A 396 -8.35 32.99 -17.41
CA SER A 396 -8.78 32.40 -18.67
C SER A 396 -10.13 31.71 -18.46
N GLU A 397 -11.20 32.45 -18.66
CA GLU A 397 -12.58 32.00 -18.42
C GLU A 397 -12.92 30.68 -19.16
N GLN A 398 -12.38 30.50 -20.38
CA GLN A 398 -12.62 29.30 -21.18
C GLN A 398 -12.00 28.01 -20.59
N HIS A 399 -11.02 28.12 -19.69
CA HIS A 399 -10.34 26.98 -19.08
C HIS A 399 -10.75 26.78 -17.61
N LEU A 400 -11.53 27.68 -17.03
CA LEU A 400 -12.11 27.47 -15.71
C LEU A 400 -13.10 26.33 -15.75
N PRO A 401 -13.16 25.48 -14.70
CA PRO A 401 -14.13 24.40 -14.61
C PRO A 401 -15.56 24.91 -14.78
N GLN A 402 -16.29 24.31 -15.71
CA GLN A 402 -17.70 24.58 -15.92
C GLN A 402 -18.50 23.44 -15.31
N VAL A 403 -19.12 23.67 -14.18
CA VAL A 403 -19.93 22.67 -13.49
C VAL A 403 -21.36 22.74 -14.01
N ALA A 404 -21.78 21.71 -14.76
CA ALA A 404 -23.16 21.61 -15.24
C ALA A 404 -24.10 21.17 -14.10
N PRO A 405 -25.35 21.69 -14.05
CA PRO A 405 -26.33 21.18 -13.10
C PRO A 405 -26.59 19.68 -13.31
N VAL A 406 -26.73 18.93 -12.23
CA VAL A 406 -26.98 17.49 -12.24
C VAL A 406 -28.46 17.21 -12.03
N THR A 407 -29.05 16.34 -12.87
CA THR A 407 -30.44 15.88 -12.70
C THR A 407 -30.46 14.72 -11.71
N LEU A 408 -31.34 14.78 -10.69
CA LEU A 408 -31.59 13.75 -9.71
C LEU A 408 -33.02 13.25 -9.78
N ARG A 409 -33.24 11.93 -9.78
CA ARG A 409 -34.52 11.26 -9.87
C ARG A 409 -34.84 10.44 -8.64
N ALA A 410 -36.05 10.58 -8.08
CA ALA A 410 -36.52 9.82 -6.93
C ALA A 410 -36.50 8.30 -7.18
N GLU A 411 -36.87 7.86 -8.38
CA GLU A 411 -36.83 6.47 -8.78
C GLU A 411 -35.38 5.90 -8.68
N ARG A 412 -34.38 6.69 -9.11
CA ARG A 412 -32.98 6.30 -9.04
C ARG A 412 -32.46 6.23 -7.61
N ILE A 413 -32.88 7.16 -6.74
CA ILE A 413 -32.61 7.10 -5.30
C ILE A 413 -33.13 5.78 -4.73
N THR A 414 -34.42 5.48 -4.99
CA THR A 414 -35.05 4.24 -4.50
C THR A 414 -34.35 2.99 -5.00
N GLN A 415 -33.96 2.99 -6.28
CA GLN A 415 -33.24 1.85 -6.87
C GLN A 415 -31.88 1.61 -6.22
N MET A 416 -31.13 2.69 -5.95
CA MET A 416 -29.76 2.60 -5.39
C MET A 416 -29.76 2.34 -3.89
N LEU A 417 -30.60 3.04 -3.12
CA LEU A 417 -30.63 2.94 -1.65
C LEU A 417 -31.56 1.83 -1.13
N GLY A 418 -32.43 1.28 -2.00
CA GLY A 418 -33.36 0.22 -1.63
C GLY A 418 -34.56 0.71 -0.81
N MET A 419 -34.77 2.02 -0.69
CA MET A 419 -35.89 2.66 0.03
C MET A 419 -36.32 3.94 -0.68
N GLU A 420 -37.59 4.31 -0.52
CA GLU A 420 -38.07 5.62 -0.88
C GLU A 420 -37.60 6.65 0.14
N MET A 421 -37.19 7.83 -0.32
CA MET A 421 -36.82 8.95 0.52
C MET A 421 -37.84 10.08 0.33
N ASP A 422 -38.24 10.70 1.44
CA ASP A 422 -39.16 11.84 1.38
C ASP A 422 -38.55 12.98 0.51
N PRO A 423 -39.25 13.50 -0.48
CA PRO A 423 -38.82 14.63 -1.30
C PRO A 423 -38.32 15.84 -0.49
N ALA A 424 -38.98 16.17 0.62
CA ALA A 424 -38.58 17.27 1.48
C ALA A 424 -37.22 16.97 2.17
N GLN A 425 -36.98 15.73 2.57
CA GLN A 425 -35.71 15.30 3.15
C GLN A 425 -34.59 15.32 2.11
N VAL A 426 -34.84 14.90 0.86
CA VAL A 426 -33.86 15.01 -0.24
C VAL A 426 -33.41 16.46 -0.40
N GLU A 427 -34.36 17.40 -0.49
CA GLU A 427 -34.08 18.83 -0.64
C GLU A 427 -33.33 19.39 0.57
N GLN A 428 -33.72 19.02 1.79
CA GLN A 428 -33.08 19.46 3.02
C GLN A 428 -31.60 19.03 3.07
N LEU A 429 -31.35 17.74 2.84
CA LEU A 429 -29.98 17.19 2.92
C LEU A 429 -29.05 17.79 1.89
N LEU A 430 -29.48 17.92 0.65
CA LEU A 430 -28.64 18.48 -0.43
C LEU A 430 -28.41 19.99 -0.22
N ASN A 431 -29.45 20.75 0.16
CA ASN A 431 -29.28 22.19 0.41
C ASN A 431 -28.41 22.47 1.65
N ALA A 432 -28.38 21.56 2.65
CA ALA A 432 -27.46 21.65 3.79
C ALA A 432 -25.99 21.59 3.38
N LEU A 433 -25.70 20.94 2.24
CA LEU A 433 -24.35 20.89 1.61
C LEU A 433 -24.13 22.01 0.59
N GLU A 434 -24.96 23.04 0.55
CA GLU A 434 -24.93 24.12 -0.45
C GLU A 434 -25.21 23.63 -1.89
N LEU A 435 -25.73 22.39 -2.06
CA LEU A 435 -26.19 21.81 -3.33
C LEU A 435 -27.61 22.31 -3.63
N THR A 436 -27.72 23.47 -4.26
CA THR A 436 -29.02 24.14 -4.46
C THR A 436 -29.94 23.33 -5.36
N THR A 437 -31.08 22.87 -4.80
CA THR A 437 -32.03 22.04 -5.48
C THR A 437 -33.22 22.86 -6.06
N THR A 438 -33.65 22.53 -7.29
CA THR A 438 -34.84 23.09 -7.93
C THR A 438 -35.66 21.94 -8.50
N LYS A 439 -36.97 21.86 -8.17
CA LYS A 439 -37.88 20.87 -8.77
C LYS A 439 -38.04 21.10 -10.26
N SER A 440 -37.72 20.10 -11.05
CA SER A 440 -37.83 20.11 -12.52
C SER A 440 -38.95 19.22 -13.06
N GLY A 441 -39.61 18.44 -12.18
CA GLY A 441 -40.71 17.54 -12.50
C GLY A 441 -41.21 16.80 -11.26
N GLU A 442 -42.19 15.90 -11.44
CA GLU A 442 -42.64 15.02 -10.38
C GLU A 442 -41.50 14.00 -10.05
N GLY A 443 -41.02 14.00 -8.81
CA GLY A 443 -39.90 13.14 -8.38
C GLY A 443 -38.58 13.44 -9.08
N GLN A 444 -38.35 14.68 -9.55
CA GLN A 444 -37.15 15.08 -10.25
C GLN A 444 -36.67 16.46 -9.82
N TRP A 445 -35.35 16.57 -9.60
CA TRP A 445 -34.66 17.81 -9.25
C TRP A 445 -33.54 18.12 -10.22
N THR A 446 -33.33 19.40 -10.46
CA THR A 446 -32.08 19.94 -11.01
C THR A 446 -31.27 20.48 -9.84
N VAL A 447 -30.02 19.98 -9.66
CA VAL A 447 -29.14 20.34 -8.56
C VAL A 447 -27.98 21.16 -9.10
N ASN A 448 -27.84 22.39 -8.62
CA ASN A 448 -26.68 23.24 -8.94
C ASN A 448 -25.55 22.90 -7.96
N VAL A 449 -24.40 22.56 -8.51
CA VAL A 449 -23.22 22.14 -7.76
C VAL A 449 -22.33 23.36 -7.53
N PRO A 450 -21.97 23.70 -6.28
CA PRO A 450 -21.04 24.80 -5.99
C PRO A 450 -19.61 24.46 -6.40
N SER A 451 -18.79 25.50 -6.62
CA SER A 451 -17.42 25.37 -7.13
C SER A 451 -16.47 24.57 -6.22
N HIS A 452 -16.74 24.49 -4.93
CA HIS A 452 -15.95 23.71 -3.97
C HIS A 452 -16.29 22.19 -4.00
N ARG A 453 -17.36 21.77 -4.69
CA ARG A 453 -17.72 20.35 -4.87
C ARG A 453 -17.36 19.90 -6.30
N PHE A 454 -16.09 19.96 -6.61
CA PHE A 454 -15.52 19.56 -7.90
C PHE A 454 -15.58 18.04 -8.16
N ASP A 455 -15.96 17.26 -7.18
CA ASP A 455 -16.20 15.81 -7.23
C ASP A 455 -17.56 15.42 -7.81
N ILE A 456 -18.58 16.31 -7.73
CA ILE A 456 -19.96 16.00 -8.11
C ILE A 456 -20.21 16.35 -9.58
N SER A 457 -20.44 15.31 -10.38
CA SER A 457 -20.76 15.46 -11.81
C SER A 457 -21.86 14.52 -12.30
N LEU A 458 -22.17 13.47 -11.53
CA LEU A 458 -23.12 12.42 -11.88
C LEU A 458 -24.28 12.35 -10.89
N GLU A 459 -25.40 11.79 -11.33
CA GLU A 459 -26.57 11.53 -10.46
C GLU A 459 -26.21 10.66 -9.25
N VAL A 460 -25.30 9.69 -9.43
CA VAL A 460 -24.87 8.78 -8.35
C VAL A 460 -24.07 9.51 -7.26
N ASP A 461 -23.34 10.56 -7.60
CA ASP A 461 -22.59 11.36 -6.61
C ASP A 461 -23.57 12.06 -5.65
N LEU A 462 -24.70 12.57 -6.17
CA LEU A 462 -25.77 13.14 -5.35
C LEU A 462 -26.44 12.08 -4.46
N ILE A 463 -26.61 10.87 -4.96
CA ILE A 463 -27.19 9.75 -4.19
C ILE A 463 -26.23 9.32 -3.08
N GLU A 464 -24.92 9.36 -3.32
CA GLU A 464 -23.90 9.15 -2.28
C GLU A 464 -24.03 10.18 -1.14
N GLU A 465 -24.17 11.46 -1.48
CA GLU A 465 -24.38 12.53 -0.50
C GLU A 465 -25.63 12.28 0.37
N LEU A 466 -26.73 11.90 -0.26
CA LEU A 466 -27.95 11.54 0.47
C LEU A 466 -27.72 10.34 1.38
N ALA A 467 -27.04 9.29 0.92
CA ALA A 467 -26.81 8.07 1.68
C ALA A 467 -25.93 8.31 2.92
N ARG A 468 -24.84 9.07 2.77
CA ARG A 468 -23.90 9.36 3.88
C ARG A 468 -24.49 10.28 4.94
N LEU A 469 -25.26 11.31 4.55
CA LEU A 469 -25.93 12.22 5.49
C LEU A 469 -27.11 11.54 6.19
N TYR A 470 -27.92 10.77 5.46
CA TYR A 470 -28.98 9.95 6.05
C TYR A 470 -28.44 8.92 7.04
N GLY A 471 -27.24 8.41 6.75
CA GLY A 471 -26.49 7.44 7.54
C GLY A 471 -26.64 6.01 7.00
N TYR A 472 -25.52 5.42 6.60
CA TYR A 472 -25.48 4.06 6.03
C TYR A 472 -26.14 2.98 6.90
N ASN A 473 -26.07 3.14 8.26
CA ASN A 473 -26.70 2.22 9.20
C ASN A 473 -28.24 2.27 9.18
N ASN A 474 -28.83 3.34 8.64
CA ASN A 474 -30.26 3.50 8.51
C ASN A 474 -30.81 2.96 7.20
N LEU A 475 -29.94 2.59 6.25
CA LEU A 475 -30.34 2.00 4.97
C LEU A 475 -30.81 0.55 5.18
N PRO A 476 -31.88 0.11 4.50
CA PRO A 476 -32.39 -1.24 4.65
C PRO A 476 -31.43 -2.27 4.02
N VAL A 477 -31.14 -3.33 4.74
CA VAL A 477 -30.44 -4.50 4.20
C VAL A 477 -31.41 -5.29 3.34
N ARG A 478 -31.14 -5.39 2.04
CA ARG A 478 -31.93 -6.19 1.11
C ARG A 478 -31.11 -7.31 0.52
N TYR A 479 -31.66 -8.51 0.54
CA TYR A 479 -31.06 -9.67 -0.12
C TYR A 479 -31.40 -9.61 -1.62
N PRO A 480 -30.42 -9.81 -2.51
CA PRO A 480 -30.70 -9.90 -3.94
C PRO A 480 -31.55 -11.13 -4.25
N GLN A 481 -32.58 -10.94 -5.06
CA GLN A 481 -33.33 -12.04 -5.62
C GLN A 481 -32.76 -12.35 -7.01
N ALA A 482 -32.18 -13.54 -7.16
CA ALA A 482 -31.65 -13.99 -8.44
C ALA A 482 -32.16 -15.40 -8.76
N ARG A 483 -32.42 -15.66 -10.03
CA ARG A 483 -32.67 -17.02 -10.51
C ARG A 483 -31.31 -17.75 -10.55
N LEU A 484 -31.06 -18.60 -9.57
CA LEU A 484 -29.85 -19.41 -9.55
C LEU A 484 -29.98 -20.55 -10.55
N ALA A 485 -29.17 -20.55 -11.57
CA ALA A 485 -28.95 -21.68 -12.46
C ALA A 485 -27.56 -22.27 -12.14
N PRO A 486 -27.48 -23.30 -11.26
CA PRO A 486 -26.20 -23.92 -10.95
C PRO A 486 -25.61 -24.48 -12.23
N GLN A 487 -24.41 -24.01 -12.61
CA GLN A 487 -23.62 -24.68 -13.63
C GLN A 487 -22.84 -25.81 -12.95
N GLY A 488 -23.17 -27.06 -13.29
CA GLY A 488 -22.36 -28.20 -12.85
C GLY A 488 -20.94 -28.06 -13.36
N LYS A 489 -19.96 -28.34 -12.50
CA LYS A 489 -18.58 -28.49 -12.97
C LYS A 489 -18.53 -29.70 -13.90
N PRO A 490 -17.80 -29.64 -15.03
CA PRO A 490 -17.58 -30.81 -15.85
C PRO A 490 -16.97 -31.95 -15.01
N GLU A 491 -17.57 -33.15 -15.05
CA GLU A 491 -17.07 -34.31 -14.29
C GLU A 491 -15.65 -34.70 -14.71
N THR A 492 -15.25 -34.32 -15.92
CA THR A 492 -13.91 -34.56 -16.43
C THR A 492 -12.83 -33.62 -15.79
N ARG A 493 -13.25 -32.60 -15.02
CA ARG A 493 -12.29 -31.65 -14.49
C ARG A 493 -12.09 -31.85 -12.99
N GLY A 494 -10.87 -32.23 -12.62
CA GLY A 494 -10.42 -32.24 -11.23
C GLY A 494 -10.32 -30.82 -10.64
N ASP A 495 -10.22 -30.72 -9.33
CA ASP A 495 -10.03 -29.47 -8.62
C ASP A 495 -8.70 -29.39 -7.86
N LEU A 496 -8.16 -28.19 -7.77
CA LEU A 496 -6.92 -27.92 -7.05
C LEU A 496 -6.98 -28.27 -5.55
N PRO A 497 -8.09 -28.01 -4.81
CA PRO A 497 -8.19 -28.43 -3.42
C PRO A 497 -7.98 -29.93 -3.21
N THR A 498 -8.43 -30.77 -4.11
CA THR A 498 -8.22 -32.21 -4.00
C THR A 498 -6.79 -32.62 -4.32
N LEU A 499 -6.14 -31.99 -5.31
CA LEU A 499 -4.70 -32.20 -5.57
C LEU A 499 -3.83 -31.80 -4.37
N ARG A 500 -4.15 -30.69 -3.72
CA ARG A 500 -3.48 -30.27 -2.47
C ARG A 500 -3.67 -31.30 -1.36
N ARG A 501 -4.90 -31.76 -1.12
CA ARG A 501 -5.16 -32.80 -0.13
C ARG A 501 -4.43 -34.12 -0.44
N LEU A 502 -4.30 -34.47 -1.70
CA LEU A 502 -3.55 -35.64 -2.13
C LEU A 502 -2.07 -35.54 -1.76
N LEU A 503 -1.44 -34.39 -2.02
CA LEU A 503 -0.05 -34.16 -1.62
C LEU A 503 0.14 -34.15 -0.11
N VAL A 504 -0.78 -33.51 0.62
CA VAL A 504 -0.78 -33.53 2.09
C VAL A 504 -0.90 -34.99 2.62
N ALA A 505 -1.78 -35.79 2.06
CA ALA A 505 -1.93 -37.22 2.41
C ALA A 505 -0.66 -38.04 2.11
N ARG A 506 0.16 -37.59 1.15
CA ARG A 506 1.47 -38.20 0.83
C ARG A 506 2.63 -37.58 1.63
N GLY A 507 2.31 -36.80 2.65
CA GLY A 507 3.26 -36.23 3.61
C GLY A 507 3.96 -34.96 3.18
N TYR A 508 3.44 -34.21 2.20
CA TYR A 508 3.90 -32.88 1.84
C TYR A 508 3.23 -31.80 2.70
N GLN A 509 3.92 -30.71 2.87
CA GLN A 509 3.41 -29.45 3.47
C GLN A 509 3.31 -28.40 2.39
N GLU A 510 2.21 -27.67 2.37
CA GLU A 510 2.04 -26.55 1.44
C GLU A 510 2.91 -25.38 1.87
N ALA A 511 3.65 -24.83 0.92
CA ALA A 511 4.39 -23.59 1.06
C ALA A 511 3.78 -22.54 0.14
N ILE A 512 3.82 -21.27 0.58
CA ILE A 512 3.47 -20.11 -0.24
C ILE A 512 4.70 -19.22 -0.28
N THR A 513 5.33 -19.12 -1.45
CA THR A 513 6.54 -18.35 -1.62
C THR A 513 6.28 -17.10 -2.46
N TYR A 514 7.18 -16.12 -2.36
CA TYR A 514 7.06 -14.90 -3.16
C TYR A 514 7.16 -15.18 -4.66
N SER A 515 6.38 -14.44 -5.44
CA SER A 515 6.50 -14.43 -6.90
C SER A 515 7.74 -13.68 -7.40
N PHE A 516 8.43 -12.99 -6.50
CA PHE A 516 9.65 -12.23 -6.75
C PHE A 516 10.85 -12.97 -6.16
N ILE A 517 11.91 -13.11 -6.94
CA ILE A 517 13.11 -13.85 -6.55
C ILE A 517 14.36 -13.04 -6.86
N ASP A 518 15.48 -13.46 -6.29
CA ASP A 518 16.80 -12.92 -6.60
C ASP A 518 17.14 -13.19 -8.07
N PRO A 519 17.51 -12.16 -8.85
CA PRO A 519 17.98 -12.34 -10.24
C PRO A 519 19.10 -13.38 -10.39
N LYS A 520 19.98 -13.51 -9.38
CA LYS A 520 21.04 -14.53 -9.38
C LYS A 520 20.45 -15.94 -9.23
N LEU A 521 19.45 -16.08 -8.36
CA LEU A 521 18.74 -17.35 -8.22
C LEU A 521 17.92 -17.69 -9.46
N PHE A 522 17.34 -16.69 -10.11
CA PHE A 522 16.65 -16.85 -11.40
C PHE A 522 17.59 -17.45 -12.45
N GLU A 523 18.77 -16.87 -12.63
CA GLU A 523 19.77 -17.34 -13.59
C GLU A 523 20.22 -18.78 -13.34
N LEU A 524 20.35 -19.18 -12.05
CA LEU A 524 20.72 -20.54 -11.67
C LEU A 524 19.68 -21.59 -12.10
N PHE A 525 18.40 -21.27 -12.02
CA PHE A 525 17.31 -22.19 -12.39
C PHE A 525 16.89 -22.09 -13.85
N SER A 526 17.11 -20.96 -14.48
CA SER A 526 16.68 -20.64 -15.85
C SER A 526 17.80 -19.93 -16.63
N PRO A 527 18.97 -20.56 -16.78
CA PRO A 527 20.11 -19.92 -17.43
C PRO A 527 19.80 -19.56 -18.88
N GLY A 528 20.20 -18.35 -19.26
CA GLY A 528 19.99 -17.80 -20.60
C GLY A 528 18.55 -17.36 -20.90
N VAL A 529 17.67 -17.35 -19.92
CA VAL A 529 16.34 -16.75 -20.00
C VAL A 529 16.41 -15.34 -19.42
N GLU A 530 15.93 -14.34 -20.17
CA GLU A 530 15.90 -12.97 -19.70
C GLU A 530 14.80 -12.82 -18.63
N PRO A 531 15.13 -12.40 -17.38
CA PRO A 531 14.15 -12.22 -16.32
C PRO A 531 13.31 -10.97 -16.56
N LEU A 532 12.03 -11.02 -16.23
CA LEU A 532 11.19 -9.84 -16.10
C LEU A 532 11.52 -9.15 -14.77
N LEU A 533 12.19 -8.00 -14.83
CA LEU A 533 12.62 -7.24 -13.67
C LEU A 533 11.53 -6.24 -13.21
N LEU A 534 11.43 -6.04 -11.90
CA LEU A 534 10.58 -5.01 -11.32
C LEU A 534 11.27 -3.65 -11.38
N ALA A 535 10.52 -2.59 -11.68
CA ALA A 535 11.05 -1.21 -11.72
C ALA A 535 11.43 -0.70 -10.32
N ASN A 536 10.68 -1.13 -9.28
CA ASN A 536 10.86 -0.69 -7.89
C ASN A 536 10.70 -1.89 -6.93
N PRO A 537 11.68 -2.83 -6.92
CA PRO A 537 11.62 -3.99 -6.05
C PRO A 537 11.70 -3.59 -4.56
N ILE A 538 11.06 -4.38 -3.69
CA ILE A 538 11.15 -4.21 -2.23
C ILE A 538 12.60 -4.30 -1.74
N SER A 539 13.37 -5.21 -2.36
CA SER A 539 14.80 -5.39 -2.12
C SER A 539 15.47 -5.99 -3.36
N SER A 540 16.79 -5.87 -3.47
CA SER A 540 17.56 -6.36 -4.61
C SER A 540 17.46 -7.88 -4.82
N ASP A 541 17.19 -8.64 -3.76
CA ASP A 541 16.98 -10.10 -3.79
C ASP A 541 15.53 -10.51 -4.10
N MET A 542 14.66 -9.55 -4.43
CA MET A 542 13.27 -9.72 -4.86
C MET A 542 12.97 -8.94 -6.14
N ALA A 543 13.94 -8.83 -7.05
CA ALA A 543 13.84 -7.95 -8.21
C ALA A 543 13.34 -8.64 -9.48
N ALA A 544 13.32 -9.98 -9.58
CA ALA A 544 12.91 -10.72 -10.76
C ALA A 544 11.62 -11.52 -10.55
N MET A 545 10.72 -11.49 -11.54
CA MET A 545 9.54 -12.37 -11.53
C MET A 545 9.97 -13.82 -11.78
N ARG A 546 9.44 -14.77 -11.01
CA ARG A 546 9.79 -16.19 -11.10
C ARG A 546 9.28 -16.85 -12.38
N ALA A 547 10.14 -17.57 -13.09
CA ALA A 547 9.77 -18.41 -14.23
C ALA A 547 9.45 -19.87 -13.83
N SER A 548 9.65 -20.24 -12.56
CA SER A 548 9.38 -21.54 -11.96
C SER A 548 9.10 -21.36 -10.46
N LEU A 549 8.37 -22.29 -9.85
CA LEU A 549 8.14 -22.32 -8.40
C LEU A 549 9.34 -22.88 -7.62
N TRP A 550 10.25 -23.60 -8.32
CA TRP A 550 11.40 -24.27 -7.67
C TRP A 550 12.33 -23.34 -6.91
N PRO A 551 12.68 -22.12 -7.37
CA PRO A 551 13.57 -21.24 -6.61
C PRO A 551 13.04 -20.95 -5.20
N GLY A 552 11.77 -20.61 -5.09
CA GLY A 552 11.09 -20.36 -3.81
C GLY A 552 11.05 -21.59 -2.91
N LEU A 553 10.66 -22.74 -3.47
CA LEU A 553 10.60 -24.02 -2.77
C LEU A 553 11.95 -24.49 -2.27
N VAL A 554 13.01 -24.36 -3.10
CA VAL A 554 14.38 -24.77 -2.70
C VAL A 554 14.94 -23.83 -1.62
N LYS A 555 14.65 -22.52 -1.69
CA LYS A 555 15.00 -21.58 -0.62
C LYS A 555 14.30 -21.93 0.70
N ALA A 556 13.02 -22.30 0.63
CA ALA A 556 12.27 -22.78 1.79
C ALA A 556 12.82 -24.11 2.34
N LEU A 557 13.20 -25.04 1.46
CA LEU A 557 13.86 -26.30 1.86
C LEU A 557 15.19 -26.01 2.58
N GLN A 558 16.07 -25.18 2.02
CA GLN A 558 17.33 -24.77 2.61
C GLN A 558 17.14 -24.13 3.99
N HIS A 559 16.12 -23.27 4.12
CA HIS A 559 15.76 -22.66 5.41
C HIS A 559 15.41 -23.71 6.47
N ASN A 560 14.70 -24.78 6.08
CA ASN A 560 14.33 -25.88 6.97
C ASN A 560 15.55 -26.78 7.32
N LEU A 561 16.39 -27.10 6.33
CA LEU A 561 17.63 -27.85 6.56
C LEU A 561 18.56 -27.14 7.55
N ASN A 562 18.73 -25.82 7.42
CA ASN A 562 19.52 -25.01 8.33
C ASN A 562 18.96 -24.98 9.75
N ARG A 563 17.71 -25.43 9.95
CA ARG A 563 17.04 -25.60 11.24
C ARG A 563 16.93 -27.07 11.65
N GLN A 564 17.79 -27.91 11.09
CA GLN A 564 17.91 -29.33 11.46
C GLN A 564 16.63 -30.16 11.17
N GLN A 565 15.86 -29.75 10.19
CA GLN A 565 14.75 -30.57 9.66
C GLN A 565 15.32 -31.52 8.62
N ASP A 566 15.56 -32.79 9.01
CA ASP A 566 16.22 -33.77 8.13
C ASP A 566 15.34 -34.32 7.02
N ARG A 567 14.03 -34.27 7.19
CA ARG A 567 13.03 -34.71 6.22
C ARG A 567 12.13 -33.57 5.82
N VAL A 568 12.25 -33.11 4.58
CA VAL A 568 11.48 -31.96 4.05
C VAL A 568 10.76 -32.40 2.77
N ARG A 569 9.43 -32.22 2.76
CA ARG A 569 8.55 -32.40 1.59
C ARG A 569 7.66 -31.19 1.49
N LEU A 570 7.95 -30.29 0.57
CA LEU A 570 7.17 -29.07 0.36
C LEU A 570 6.55 -29.08 -1.04
N PHE A 571 5.37 -28.51 -1.15
CA PHE A 571 4.76 -28.23 -2.44
C PHE A 571 4.15 -26.83 -2.45
N GLU A 572 4.00 -26.29 -3.65
CA GLU A 572 3.31 -25.01 -3.88
C GLU A 572 2.44 -25.12 -5.12
N SER A 573 1.29 -24.45 -5.10
CA SER A 573 0.51 -24.17 -6.29
C SER A 573 0.47 -22.66 -6.49
N GLY A 574 0.97 -22.18 -7.62
CA GLY A 574 1.13 -20.74 -7.87
C GLY A 574 1.34 -20.42 -9.34
N LEU A 575 1.51 -19.16 -9.63
CA LEU A 575 1.80 -18.69 -11.00
C LEU A 575 3.30 -18.65 -11.26
N ARG A 576 3.69 -19.02 -12.46
CA ARG A 576 4.98 -18.67 -13.05
C ARG A 576 4.76 -17.63 -14.17
N PHE A 577 5.79 -16.87 -14.45
CA PHE A 577 5.75 -15.74 -15.38
C PHE A 577 6.72 -16.00 -16.52
N VAL A 578 6.21 -16.06 -17.75
CA VAL A 578 7.00 -16.40 -18.95
C VAL A 578 6.74 -15.36 -20.03
N GLY A 579 7.80 -14.83 -20.61
CA GLY A 579 7.76 -13.76 -21.63
C GLY A 579 8.10 -12.40 -21.04
N GLN A 580 7.98 -11.36 -21.87
CA GLN A 580 8.25 -9.96 -21.53
C GLN A 580 6.94 -9.16 -21.45
N LEU A 581 6.99 -7.92 -21.00
CA LEU A 581 5.80 -7.05 -20.75
C LEU A 581 4.76 -7.03 -21.88
N GLY A 582 5.15 -7.24 -23.14
CA GLY A 582 4.23 -7.20 -24.28
C GLY A 582 3.47 -8.50 -24.53
N ASP A 583 3.97 -9.65 -24.03
CA ASP A 583 3.41 -10.99 -24.25
C ASP A 583 3.44 -11.88 -23.00
N LEU A 584 3.48 -11.28 -21.84
CA LEU A 584 3.60 -11.96 -20.55
C LEU A 584 2.48 -12.98 -20.32
N LYS A 585 2.88 -14.24 -20.12
CA LYS A 585 1.98 -15.33 -19.76
C LYS A 585 2.12 -15.68 -18.30
N GLN A 586 1.00 -15.64 -17.59
CA GLN A 586 0.87 -16.11 -16.23
C GLN A 586 0.30 -17.53 -16.25
N GLN A 587 1.14 -18.51 -15.94
CA GLN A 587 0.76 -19.92 -16.05
C GLN A 587 0.62 -20.55 -14.66
N PRO A 588 -0.56 -21.10 -14.32
CA PRO A 588 -0.76 -21.85 -13.08
C PRO A 588 0.05 -23.15 -13.09
N MET A 589 0.82 -23.37 -12.04
CA MET A 589 1.69 -24.53 -11.85
C MET A 589 1.37 -25.22 -10.51
N ILE A 590 1.77 -26.49 -10.39
CA ILE A 590 1.92 -27.21 -9.13
C ILE A 590 3.32 -27.80 -9.11
N ALA A 591 4.07 -27.56 -8.04
CA ALA A 591 5.45 -28.01 -7.92
C ALA A 591 5.73 -28.56 -6.52
N GLY A 592 6.78 -29.36 -6.41
CA GLY A 592 7.26 -29.87 -5.14
C GLY A 592 8.75 -30.06 -5.07
N VAL A 593 9.25 -30.08 -3.85
CA VAL A 593 10.64 -30.37 -3.49
C VAL A 593 10.68 -31.37 -2.34
N VAL A 594 11.58 -32.35 -2.46
CA VAL A 594 11.68 -33.46 -1.51
C VAL A 594 13.14 -33.77 -1.18
N THR A 595 13.44 -33.97 0.10
CA THR A 595 14.73 -34.48 0.57
C THR A 595 14.57 -35.29 1.88
N GLY A 596 15.58 -36.07 2.23
CA GLY A 596 15.64 -36.82 3.47
C GLY A 596 15.11 -38.24 3.35
N SER A 597 14.60 -38.81 4.45
CA SER A 597 14.10 -40.18 4.47
C SER A 597 12.78 -40.35 3.72
N ARG A 598 12.59 -41.53 3.08
CA ARG A 598 11.34 -41.88 2.40
C ARG A 598 10.14 -41.86 3.35
N LEU A 599 10.27 -42.49 4.52
CA LEU A 599 9.25 -42.53 5.54
C LEU A 599 9.62 -41.65 6.75
N PRO A 600 8.64 -41.18 7.52
CA PRO A 600 8.90 -40.52 8.79
C PRO A 600 9.70 -41.41 9.74
N GLU A 601 10.51 -40.85 10.60
CA GLU A 601 11.22 -41.59 11.62
C GLU A 601 10.23 -42.36 12.52
N GLY A 602 10.49 -43.61 12.71
CA GLY A 602 9.64 -44.50 13.52
C GLY A 602 10.27 -45.87 13.65
N TRP A 603 9.90 -46.57 14.71
CA TRP A 603 10.45 -47.89 15.04
C TRP A 603 10.16 -48.95 13.97
N ALA A 604 9.08 -48.83 13.22
CA ALA A 604 8.63 -49.77 12.18
C ALA A 604 9.05 -49.34 10.76
N ASN A 605 9.61 -48.12 10.58
CA ASN A 605 9.96 -47.56 9.29
C ASN A 605 11.44 -47.76 8.97
N GLY A 606 11.76 -48.11 7.73
CA GLY A 606 13.12 -48.11 7.23
C GLY A 606 13.72 -46.69 7.18
N ARG A 607 15.05 -46.63 7.16
CA ARG A 607 15.81 -45.35 7.08
C ARG A 607 16.28 -45.00 5.64
N ASP A 608 15.72 -45.68 4.64
CA ASP A 608 16.08 -45.45 3.26
C ASP A 608 15.80 -43.98 2.87
N GLY A 609 16.72 -43.38 2.15
CA GLY A 609 16.53 -42.06 1.55
C GLY A 609 15.47 -42.08 0.48
N VAL A 610 14.80 -40.93 0.28
CA VAL A 610 13.91 -40.75 -0.87
C VAL A 610 14.71 -40.85 -2.17
N ASP A 611 14.11 -41.46 -3.19
CA ASP A 611 14.69 -41.60 -4.51
C ASP A 611 13.80 -41.00 -5.62
N PHE A 612 14.27 -41.09 -6.85
CA PHE A 612 13.55 -40.64 -8.03
C PHE A 612 12.17 -41.30 -8.19
N PHE A 613 12.08 -42.60 -7.89
CA PHE A 613 10.83 -43.37 -8.08
C PHE A 613 9.78 -43.07 -7.02
N ASP A 614 10.20 -42.71 -5.82
CA ASP A 614 9.30 -42.25 -4.76
C ASP A 614 8.56 -40.96 -5.20
N VAL A 615 9.30 -39.99 -5.76
CA VAL A 615 8.72 -38.74 -6.23
C VAL A 615 7.95 -38.95 -7.54
N LYS A 616 8.39 -39.87 -8.40
CA LYS A 616 7.63 -40.28 -9.58
C LYS A 616 6.26 -40.83 -9.19
N ALA A 617 6.19 -41.67 -8.16
CA ALA A 617 4.92 -42.20 -7.66
C ALA A 617 4.02 -41.09 -7.08
N ASP A 618 4.56 -40.06 -6.47
CA ASP A 618 3.82 -38.88 -6.05
C ASP A 618 3.22 -38.13 -7.23
N VAL A 619 4.00 -37.92 -8.28
CA VAL A 619 3.57 -37.28 -9.53
C VAL A 619 2.51 -38.14 -10.26
N GLU A 620 2.74 -39.43 -10.38
CA GLU A 620 1.75 -40.37 -10.96
C GLU A 620 0.42 -40.35 -10.21
N ALA A 621 0.45 -40.21 -8.90
CA ALA A 621 -0.77 -40.07 -8.10
C ALA A 621 -1.53 -38.76 -8.42
N LEU A 622 -0.82 -37.66 -8.66
CA LEU A 622 -1.41 -36.39 -9.13
C LEU A 622 -2.05 -36.54 -10.51
N LEU A 623 -1.31 -37.11 -11.45
CA LEU A 623 -1.77 -37.33 -12.84
C LEU A 623 -2.93 -38.35 -12.91
N GLY A 624 -2.92 -39.37 -12.02
CA GLY A 624 -3.95 -40.38 -11.93
C GLY A 624 -5.25 -39.90 -11.31
N TYR A 625 -5.25 -38.78 -10.58
CA TYR A 625 -6.43 -38.23 -9.93
C TYR A 625 -7.61 -37.97 -10.88
N SER A 626 -7.31 -37.49 -12.05
CA SER A 626 -8.30 -37.19 -13.10
C SER A 626 -8.72 -38.42 -13.96
N GLY A 627 -8.23 -39.62 -13.63
CA GLY A 627 -8.51 -40.86 -14.40
C GLY A 627 -7.80 -40.93 -15.74
N ALA A 628 -6.85 -40.00 -16.00
CA ALA A 628 -6.17 -39.86 -17.29
C ALA A 628 -4.68 -40.24 -17.26
N LEU A 629 -4.22 -41.01 -16.26
CA LEU A 629 -2.79 -41.34 -16.12
C LEU A 629 -2.19 -41.96 -17.39
N SER A 630 -2.96 -42.77 -18.12
CA SER A 630 -2.53 -43.42 -19.38
C SER A 630 -2.24 -42.42 -20.51
N ASP A 631 -2.68 -41.15 -20.40
CA ASP A 631 -2.46 -40.13 -21.40
C ASP A 631 -1.06 -39.47 -21.26
N PHE A 632 -0.42 -39.73 -20.12
CA PHE A 632 0.87 -39.13 -19.80
C PHE A 632 2.00 -40.12 -20.08
N THR A 633 3.05 -39.62 -20.72
CA THR A 633 4.28 -40.34 -20.98
C THR A 633 5.45 -39.72 -20.23
N PHE A 634 6.33 -40.57 -19.71
CA PHE A 634 7.57 -40.15 -19.05
C PHE A 634 8.74 -40.55 -19.95
N SER A 635 9.51 -39.59 -20.41
CA SER A 635 10.69 -39.80 -21.24
C SER A 635 11.93 -39.20 -20.62
N ALA A 636 13.12 -39.64 -21.03
CA ALA A 636 14.37 -39.00 -20.62
C ALA A 636 14.37 -37.52 -21.04
N GLY A 637 14.39 -36.62 -20.09
CA GLY A 637 14.30 -35.15 -20.29
C GLY A 637 15.64 -34.46 -20.09
N LYS A 638 15.69 -33.18 -20.51
CA LYS A 638 16.79 -32.25 -20.23
C LYS A 638 16.20 -30.98 -19.67
N HIS A 639 16.66 -30.56 -18.49
CA HIS A 639 16.30 -29.29 -17.88
C HIS A 639 17.52 -28.74 -17.17
N PRO A 640 17.86 -27.43 -17.29
CA PRO A 640 19.09 -26.88 -16.74
C PRO A 640 19.18 -27.00 -15.22
N ALA A 641 18.06 -26.95 -14.52
CA ALA A 641 18.01 -27.08 -13.07
C ALA A 641 18.04 -28.55 -12.58
N LEU A 642 17.97 -29.56 -13.48
CA LEU A 642 17.86 -30.96 -13.12
C LEU A 642 19.07 -31.78 -13.59
N HIS A 643 19.34 -32.87 -12.86
CA HIS A 643 20.44 -33.78 -13.13
C HIS A 643 20.28 -34.47 -14.52
N PRO A 644 21.27 -34.41 -15.42
CA PRO A 644 21.14 -34.90 -16.81
C PRO A 644 20.83 -36.39 -16.93
N GLY A 645 21.19 -37.22 -15.95
CA GLY A 645 20.90 -38.66 -15.93
C GLY A 645 19.73 -39.06 -15.03
N GLN A 646 19.05 -38.11 -14.33
CA GLN A 646 17.95 -38.37 -13.44
C GLN A 646 16.82 -37.33 -13.64
N THR A 647 16.47 -37.09 -14.91
CA THR A 647 15.40 -36.16 -15.30
C THR A 647 14.42 -36.84 -16.23
N ALA A 648 13.14 -36.74 -15.90
CA ALA A 648 12.04 -37.13 -16.80
C ALA A 648 11.30 -35.87 -17.27
N ALA A 649 11.05 -35.78 -18.56
CA ALA A 649 10.03 -34.94 -19.16
C ALA A 649 8.68 -35.68 -19.07
N ILE A 650 7.64 -34.95 -18.78
CA ILE A 650 6.27 -35.47 -18.67
C ILE A 650 5.45 -34.81 -19.77
N GLU A 651 4.90 -35.64 -20.65
CA GLU A 651 4.14 -35.17 -21.81
C GLU A 651 2.74 -35.75 -21.79
N ARG A 652 1.77 -34.99 -22.32
CA ARG A 652 0.42 -35.46 -22.63
C ARG A 652 0.11 -35.16 -24.09
N ASP A 653 -0.22 -36.17 -24.85
CA ASP A 653 -0.48 -36.07 -26.32
C ASP A 653 0.63 -35.32 -27.06
N GLY A 654 1.88 -35.55 -26.68
CA GLY A 654 3.06 -34.90 -27.27
C GLY A 654 3.32 -33.48 -26.85
N LYS A 655 2.50 -32.94 -25.92
CA LYS A 655 2.67 -31.62 -25.31
C LYS A 655 3.39 -31.75 -23.97
N LEU A 656 4.45 -30.99 -23.76
CA LEU A 656 5.18 -30.95 -22.49
C LEU A 656 4.27 -30.36 -21.38
N VAL A 657 4.06 -31.14 -20.33
CA VAL A 657 3.29 -30.78 -19.13
C VAL A 657 4.20 -30.36 -17.99
N GLY A 658 5.40 -30.96 -17.88
CA GLY A 658 6.33 -30.62 -16.83
C GLY A 658 7.55 -31.52 -16.75
N TYR A 659 8.26 -31.42 -15.64
CA TYR A 659 9.47 -32.16 -15.36
C TYR A 659 9.49 -32.73 -13.96
N LEU A 660 10.24 -33.81 -13.80
CA LEU A 660 10.59 -34.44 -12.53
C LEU A 660 12.05 -34.84 -12.56
N GLY A 661 12.81 -34.64 -11.50
CA GLY A 661 14.20 -35.08 -11.41
C GLY A 661 14.92 -34.73 -10.15
N ALA A 662 16.14 -35.24 -10.03
CA ALA A 662 17.09 -34.76 -9.02
C ALA A 662 17.59 -33.36 -9.41
N ILE A 663 17.88 -32.54 -8.42
CA ILE A 663 18.48 -31.21 -8.65
C ILE A 663 19.83 -31.36 -9.37
N HIS A 664 20.18 -30.41 -10.24
CA HIS A 664 21.48 -30.44 -10.93
C HIS A 664 22.64 -30.33 -9.93
N PRO A 665 23.71 -31.15 -10.05
CA PRO A 665 24.83 -31.13 -9.08
C PRO A 665 25.50 -29.77 -8.90
N GLU A 666 25.68 -29.02 -9.98
CA GLU A 666 26.24 -27.67 -9.89
C GLU A 666 25.31 -26.72 -9.16
N LEU A 667 23.99 -26.83 -9.37
CA LEU A 667 23.00 -26.06 -8.65
C LEU A 667 22.96 -26.45 -7.17
N ALA A 668 23.00 -27.74 -6.85
CA ALA A 668 23.09 -28.23 -5.47
C ALA A 668 24.33 -27.65 -4.77
N LYS A 669 25.48 -27.65 -5.43
CA LYS A 669 26.72 -27.06 -4.90
C LYS A 669 26.62 -25.55 -4.70
N ALA A 670 26.04 -24.82 -5.66
CA ALA A 670 25.85 -23.36 -5.57
C ALA A 670 24.90 -22.96 -4.44
N LEU A 671 23.98 -23.86 -4.05
CA LEU A 671 23.00 -23.67 -2.99
C LEU A 671 23.38 -24.38 -1.68
N ASP A 672 24.60 -24.91 -1.57
CA ASP A 672 25.12 -25.62 -0.38
C ASP A 672 24.19 -26.75 0.10
N LEU A 673 23.68 -27.54 -0.85
CA LEU A 673 22.84 -28.70 -0.57
C LEU A 673 23.70 -29.98 -0.58
N ASP A 674 23.91 -30.57 0.58
CA ASP A 674 24.80 -31.72 0.84
C ASP A 674 24.13 -33.10 0.67
N ARG A 675 22.83 -33.11 0.40
CA ARG A 675 22.01 -34.33 0.30
C ARG A 675 21.16 -34.35 -0.97
N PRO A 676 20.69 -35.54 -1.42
CA PRO A 676 19.82 -35.66 -2.59
C PRO A 676 18.54 -34.82 -2.43
N VAL A 677 18.24 -34.01 -3.43
CA VAL A 677 17.01 -33.21 -3.53
C VAL A 677 16.32 -33.53 -4.84
N PHE A 678 15.04 -33.84 -4.78
CA PHE A 678 14.20 -34.11 -5.95
C PHE A 678 13.15 -33.02 -6.11
N LEU A 679 12.89 -32.68 -7.37
CA LEU A 679 11.98 -31.62 -7.78
C LEU A 679 10.96 -32.14 -8.76
N PHE A 680 9.75 -31.62 -8.70
CA PHE A 680 8.78 -31.75 -9.82
C PHE A 680 8.06 -30.42 -10.03
N GLU A 681 7.66 -30.15 -11.26
CA GLU A 681 6.81 -29.00 -11.61
C GLU A 681 5.92 -29.36 -12.78
N LEU A 682 4.62 -29.11 -12.68
CA LEU A 682 3.61 -29.49 -13.65
C LEU A 682 2.69 -28.31 -13.97
N VAL A 683 2.27 -28.20 -15.23
CA VAL A 683 1.22 -27.26 -15.65
C VAL A 683 -0.12 -27.69 -15.06
N LEU A 684 -0.68 -26.92 -14.14
CA LEU A 684 -1.87 -27.30 -13.38
C LEU A 684 -3.07 -27.57 -14.29
N GLY A 685 -3.26 -26.81 -15.35
CA GLY A 685 -4.35 -26.98 -16.31
C GLY A 685 -4.39 -28.38 -16.94
N ASP A 686 -3.22 -28.89 -17.33
CA ASP A 686 -3.10 -30.21 -17.96
C ASP A 686 -3.28 -31.35 -16.92
N VAL A 687 -2.96 -31.12 -15.65
CA VAL A 687 -3.14 -32.11 -14.56
C VAL A 687 -4.60 -32.26 -14.15
N VAL A 688 -5.36 -31.16 -14.11
CA VAL A 688 -6.77 -31.19 -13.66
C VAL A 688 -7.74 -31.65 -14.74
N GLU A 689 -7.32 -31.69 -15.98
CA GLU A 689 -8.13 -32.17 -17.10
C GLU A 689 -8.11 -33.70 -17.19
N GLY A 690 -9.25 -34.30 -16.99
CA GLY A 690 -9.39 -35.75 -16.89
C GLY A 690 -10.31 -36.35 -17.93
N ARG A 691 -10.60 -37.61 -17.77
CA ARG A 691 -11.53 -38.40 -18.61
C ARG A 691 -12.72 -38.93 -17.78
N LEU A 692 -13.87 -39.03 -18.44
CA LEU A 692 -15.00 -39.77 -17.85
C LEU A 692 -14.65 -41.25 -17.85
N PRO A 693 -14.75 -41.92 -16.69
CA PRO A 693 -14.58 -43.36 -16.63
C PRO A 693 -15.66 -44.06 -17.48
N LYS A 694 -15.24 -45.00 -18.29
CA LYS A 694 -16.16 -45.85 -19.04
C LYS A 694 -16.40 -47.12 -18.26
N PHE A 695 -17.65 -47.41 -17.98
CA PHE A 695 -18.04 -48.68 -17.36
C PHE A 695 -17.77 -49.86 -18.32
N SER A 696 -17.12 -50.91 -17.80
CA SER A 696 -17.02 -52.19 -18.45
C SER A 696 -17.52 -53.27 -17.47
N GLU A 697 -18.26 -54.26 -17.97
CA GLU A 697 -18.74 -55.34 -17.12
C GLU A 697 -17.54 -56.14 -16.56
N LEU A 698 -17.62 -56.48 -15.28
CA LEU A 698 -16.62 -57.31 -14.62
C LEU A 698 -16.81 -58.74 -15.10
N SER A 699 -15.74 -59.35 -15.56
CA SER A 699 -15.77 -60.77 -15.91
C SER A 699 -16.00 -61.63 -14.69
N LYS A 700 -16.84 -62.68 -14.86
CA LYS A 700 -17.10 -63.72 -13.84
C LYS A 700 -16.18 -64.92 -14.00
N PHE A 701 -15.30 -64.88 -15.00
CA PHE A 701 -14.43 -66.03 -15.32
C PHE A 701 -13.05 -65.82 -14.70
N PRO A 702 -12.30 -66.90 -14.42
CA PRO A 702 -10.97 -66.82 -13.84
C PRO A 702 -10.01 -66.07 -14.74
N GLU A 703 -9.13 -65.26 -14.13
CA GLU A 703 -7.97 -64.66 -14.80
C GLU A 703 -6.82 -65.68 -14.94
N THR A 704 -5.98 -65.46 -15.94
CA THR A 704 -4.76 -66.25 -16.15
C THR A 704 -3.56 -65.31 -16.13
N ARG A 705 -2.64 -65.53 -15.18
CA ARG A 705 -1.41 -64.77 -15.03
C ARG A 705 -0.20 -65.54 -15.54
N ARG A 706 0.72 -64.88 -16.25
CA ARG A 706 2.06 -65.33 -16.61
C ARG A 706 3.10 -64.27 -16.30
N ASP A 707 4.19 -64.68 -15.72
CA ASP A 707 5.33 -63.81 -15.47
C ASP A 707 6.45 -64.05 -16.46
N LEU A 708 6.99 -63.01 -17.05
CA LEU A 708 8.11 -63.07 -18.01
C LEU A 708 9.35 -62.43 -17.41
N ALA A 709 10.46 -63.10 -17.42
CA ALA A 709 11.77 -62.49 -17.16
C ALA A 709 12.44 -62.18 -18.49
N LEU A 710 12.60 -60.89 -18.83
CA LEU A 710 13.08 -60.41 -20.11
C LEU A 710 14.49 -59.83 -19.96
N ILE A 711 15.41 -60.14 -20.89
CA ILE A 711 16.71 -59.56 -20.96
C ILE A 711 16.70 -58.48 -22.06
N ALA A 712 16.75 -57.24 -21.66
CA ALA A 712 16.76 -56.07 -22.55
C ALA A 712 18.13 -55.34 -22.50
N GLY A 713 18.43 -54.55 -23.48
CA GLY A 713 19.56 -53.63 -23.46
C GLY A 713 19.43 -52.66 -22.32
N ARG A 714 20.54 -52.24 -21.73
CA ARG A 714 20.55 -51.31 -20.57
C ARG A 714 19.81 -50.00 -20.87
N ASP A 715 19.95 -49.48 -22.09
CA ASP A 715 19.37 -48.20 -22.52
C ASP A 715 17.91 -48.34 -23.04
N VAL A 716 17.41 -49.56 -23.19
CA VAL A 716 16.00 -49.79 -23.60
C VAL A 716 15.07 -49.32 -22.48
N ALA A 717 14.20 -48.37 -22.74
CA ALA A 717 13.23 -47.93 -21.80
C ALA A 717 12.23 -49.04 -21.43
N SER A 718 11.90 -49.21 -20.16
CA SER A 718 10.88 -50.16 -19.73
C SER A 718 9.51 -49.85 -20.36
N SER A 719 9.19 -48.56 -20.56
CA SER A 719 7.96 -48.12 -21.25
C SER A 719 7.85 -48.70 -22.66
N SER A 720 8.94 -48.70 -23.43
CA SER A 720 8.96 -49.29 -24.78
C SER A 720 8.75 -50.79 -24.77
N VAL A 721 9.29 -51.50 -23.77
CA VAL A 721 9.04 -52.94 -23.58
C VAL A 721 7.56 -53.20 -23.25
N LEU A 722 6.99 -52.42 -22.30
CA LEU A 722 5.58 -52.55 -21.91
C LEU A 722 4.62 -52.17 -23.06
N GLU A 723 4.97 -51.20 -23.88
CA GLU A 723 4.21 -50.82 -25.08
C GLU A 723 4.17 -51.95 -26.10
N VAL A 724 5.33 -52.53 -26.46
CA VAL A 724 5.39 -53.70 -27.37
C VAL A 724 4.60 -54.88 -26.83
N ILE A 725 4.66 -55.14 -25.53
CA ILE A 725 3.84 -56.17 -24.88
C ILE A 725 2.36 -55.86 -25.06
N ARG A 726 1.93 -54.64 -24.74
CA ARG A 726 0.51 -54.23 -24.78
C ARG A 726 -0.06 -54.33 -26.20
N ASP A 727 0.72 -53.94 -27.21
CA ASP A 727 0.32 -53.95 -28.61
C ASP A 727 0.14 -55.37 -29.16
N ASN A 728 0.83 -56.36 -28.57
CA ASN A 728 0.86 -57.77 -29.07
C ASN A 728 0.21 -58.78 -28.15
N ALA A 729 -0.28 -58.33 -26.93
CA ALA A 729 -0.89 -59.26 -25.98
C ALA A 729 -2.36 -59.61 -26.26
N GLY A 730 -2.96 -58.94 -27.26
CA GLY A 730 -4.36 -59.09 -27.63
C GLY A 730 -5.33 -58.30 -26.71
N GLU A 731 -6.60 -58.33 -27.10
CA GLU A 731 -7.68 -57.53 -26.44
C GLU A 731 -8.06 -57.98 -25.03
N TRP A 732 -7.64 -59.12 -24.60
CA TRP A 732 -8.00 -59.71 -23.28
C TRP A 732 -6.95 -59.48 -22.22
N LEU A 733 -5.86 -58.74 -22.49
CA LEU A 733 -4.89 -58.30 -21.49
C LEU A 733 -5.57 -57.31 -20.54
N THR A 734 -5.71 -57.64 -19.25
CA THR A 734 -6.34 -56.78 -18.26
C THR A 734 -5.37 -56.10 -17.33
N ASP A 735 -4.20 -56.71 -17.07
CA ASP A 735 -3.14 -56.10 -16.25
C ASP A 735 -1.75 -56.39 -16.85
N LEU A 736 -0.88 -55.42 -16.80
CA LEU A 736 0.49 -55.49 -17.23
C LEU A 736 1.37 -54.73 -16.24
N ARG A 737 2.20 -55.42 -15.50
CA ARG A 737 2.99 -54.85 -14.40
C ARG A 737 4.46 -55.24 -14.50
N LEU A 738 5.34 -54.25 -14.52
CA LEU A 738 6.75 -54.44 -14.23
C LEU A 738 6.92 -54.49 -12.69
N PHE A 739 7.39 -55.64 -12.16
CA PHE A 739 7.52 -55.83 -10.74
C PHE A 739 8.95 -56.02 -10.24
N ASP A 740 9.93 -56.28 -11.12
CA ASP A 740 11.33 -56.34 -10.73
C ASP A 740 12.26 -55.86 -11.89
N VAL A 741 13.35 -55.20 -11.53
CA VAL A 741 14.42 -54.77 -12.43
C VAL A 741 15.74 -55.21 -11.82
N TYR A 742 16.43 -56.13 -12.45
CA TYR A 742 17.69 -56.61 -11.92
C TYR A 742 18.87 -56.28 -12.87
N GLN A 743 19.95 -55.78 -12.30
CA GLN A 743 21.26 -55.58 -12.92
C GLN A 743 22.29 -56.13 -11.96
N GLY A 744 23.04 -57.12 -12.33
CA GLY A 744 24.06 -57.68 -11.48
C GLY A 744 24.60 -59.02 -11.92
N LYS A 745 25.13 -59.79 -10.99
CA LYS A 745 25.78 -61.09 -11.28
C LYS A 745 24.85 -62.01 -12.08
N GLY A 746 25.36 -62.46 -13.25
CA GLY A 746 24.60 -63.35 -14.16
C GLY A 746 23.84 -62.64 -15.27
N ILE A 747 23.90 -61.28 -15.33
CA ILE A 747 23.44 -60.48 -16.45
C ILE A 747 24.63 -59.73 -17.08
N ASP A 748 24.67 -59.65 -18.39
CA ASP A 748 25.68 -58.85 -19.10
C ASP A 748 25.65 -57.40 -18.66
N PRO A 749 26.79 -56.75 -18.42
CA PRO A 749 26.84 -55.36 -17.93
C PRO A 749 26.08 -54.33 -18.81
N ASP A 750 25.93 -54.62 -20.11
CA ASP A 750 25.19 -53.78 -21.08
C ASP A 750 23.70 -54.18 -21.16
N ARG A 751 23.25 -55.10 -20.31
CA ARG A 751 21.88 -55.60 -20.28
C ARG A 751 21.27 -55.49 -18.86
N LYS A 752 19.93 -55.56 -18.83
CA LYS A 752 19.12 -55.62 -17.62
C LYS A 752 18.04 -56.67 -17.76
N SER A 753 17.67 -57.25 -16.63
CA SER A 753 16.52 -58.15 -16.56
C SER A 753 15.29 -57.38 -16.08
N LEU A 754 14.20 -57.49 -16.83
CA LEU A 754 12.89 -56.95 -16.50
C LEU A 754 11.92 -58.09 -16.18
N ALA A 755 11.34 -58.11 -15.00
CA ALA A 755 10.31 -59.09 -14.64
C ALA A 755 8.92 -58.42 -14.79
N VAL A 756 8.13 -58.98 -15.71
CA VAL A 756 6.84 -58.42 -16.10
C VAL A 756 5.75 -59.46 -15.90
N GLY A 757 4.74 -59.07 -15.13
CA GLY A 757 3.50 -59.87 -14.93
C GLY A 757 2.42 -59.45 -15.91
N LEU A 758 1.86 -60.38 -16.60
CA LEU A 758 0.76 -60.22 -17.55
C LEU A 758 -0.44 -60.98 -17.08
N THR A 759 -1.61 -60.35 -17.04
CA THR A 759 -2.87 -61.00 -16.66
C THR A 759 -3.87 -60.86 -17.80
N TRP A 760 -4.44 -61.99 -18.19
CA TRP A 760 -5.50 -62.03 -19.19
C TRP A 760 -6.79 -62.49 -18.58
N GLN A 761 -7.91 -61.94 -19.03
CA GLN A 761 -9.25 -62.35 -18.64
C GLN A 761 -10.24 -62.10 -19.78
N HIS A 762 -10.97 -63.12 -20.12
CA HIS A 762 -12.00 -63.01 -21.16
C HIS A 762 -13.34 -62.67 -20.53
N PRO A 763 -14.17 -61.79 -21.10
CA PRO A 763 -15.42 -61.33 -20.50
C PRO A 763 -16.50 -62.43 -20.39
N SER A 764 -16.50 -63.43 -21.26
CA SER A 764 -17.61 -64.39 -21.36
C SER A 764 -17.23 -65.87 -21.23
N ARG A 765 -15.92 -66.22 -21.04
CA ARG A 765 -15.45 -67.61 -20.88
C ARG A 765 -14.07 -67.71 -20.24
N THR A 766 -13.65 -68.85 -19.81
CA THR A 766 -12.26 -69.07 -19.36
C THR A 766 -11.35 -69.20 -20.60
N LEU A 767 -10.17 -68.56 -20.53
CA LEU A 767 -9.12 -68.71 -21.53
C LEU A 767 -8.45 -70.09 -21.39
N ASN A 768 -8.07 -70.68 -22.52
CA ASN A 768 -7.29 -71.89 -22.49
C ASN A 768 -5.77 -71.58 -22.62
N ASP A 769 -4.94 -72.57 -22.26
CA ASP A 769 -3.48 -72.38 -22.26
C ASP A 769 -2.91 -72.08 -23.66
N ASP A 770 -3.50 -72.65 -24.73
CA ASP A 770 -3.05 -72.46 -26.09
C ASP A 770 -3.23 -71.02 -26.56
N GLU A 771 -4.32 -70.34 -26.16
CA GLU A 771 -4.60 -68.94 -26.47
C GLU A 771 -3.60 -68.02 -25.75
N VAL A 772 -3.32 -68.28 -24.49
CA VAL A 772 -2.34 -67.52 -23.71
C VAL A 772 -0.92 -67.73 -24.25
N ASN A 773 -0.57 -68.95 -24.54
CA ASN A 773 0.74 -69.26 -25.10
C ASN A 773 0.95 -68.66 -26.51
N ALA A 774 -0.08 -68.61 -27.34
CA ALA A 774 -0.02 -67.91 -28.64
C ALA A 774 0.21 -66.43 -28.48
N ALA A 775 -0.49 -65.75 -27.52
CA ALA A 775 -0.23 -64.35 -27.20
C ALA A 775 1.19 -64.14 -26.68
N LEU A 776 1.69 -64.99 -25.81
CA LEU A 776 3.07 -64.92 -25.30
C LEU A 776 4.09 -65.07 -26.43
N GLN A 777 3.90 -65.97 -27.37
CA GLN A 777 4.80 -66.17 -28.51
C GLN A 777 4.83 -64.94 -29.41
N ASN A 778 3.68 -64.31 -29.68
CA ASN A 778 3.58 -63.06 -30.40
C ASN A 778 4.35 -61.94 -29.71
N ILE A 779 4.17 -61.76 -28.39
CA ILE A 779 4.88 -60.81 -27.57
C ILE A 779 6.40 -61.02 -27.68
N LEU A 780 6.89 -62.23 -27.44
CA LEU A 780 8.32 -62.55 -27.46
C LEU A 780 8.95 -62.30 -28.84
N THR A 781 8.25 -62.69 -29.89
CA THR A 781 8.72 -62.45 -31.28
C THR A 781 8.81 -60.94 -31.54
N SER A 782 7.82 -60.18 -31.16
CA SER A 782 7.80 -58.72 -31.33
C SER A 782 8.86 -58.01 -30.48
N LEU A 783 9.09 -58.46 -29.27
CA LEU A 783 10.13 -57.88 -28.37
C LEU A 783 11.55 -58.13 -28.94
N GLU A 784 11.78 -59.35 -29.46
CA GLU A 784 13.05 -59.68 -30.06
C GLU A 784 13.29 -58.85 -31.33
N GLN A 785 12.30 -58.76 -32.23
CA GLN A 785 12.41 -58.02 -33.49
C GLN A 785 12.56 -56.49 -33.30
N ARG A 786 11.77 -55.92 -32.39
CA ARG A 786 11.72 -54.44 -32.22
C ARG A 786 12.78 -53.89 -31.27
N LEU A 787 13.12 -54.64 -30.22
CA LEU A 787 13.93 -54.15 -29.11
C LEU A 787 15.14 -55.03 -28.77
N ASN A 788 15.39 -56.10 -29.55
CA ASN A 788 16.44 -57.11 -29.28
C ASN A 788 16.37 -57.62 -27.83
N THR A 789 15.10 -57.83 -27.33
CA THR A 789 14.79 -58.22 -25.99
C THR A 789 14.37 -59.67 -25.99
N THR A 790 15.01 -60.49 -25.17
CA THR A 790 14.80 -61.96 -25.17
C THR A 790 14.38 -62.52 -23.82
N LEU A 791 13.77 -63.66 -23.77
CA LEU A 791 13.43 -64.31 -22.52
C LEU A 791 14.71 -64.73 -21.78
N ARG A 792 14.74 -64.48 -20.45
CA ARG A 792 15.84 -64.98 -19.59
C ARG A 792 15.71 -66.48 -19.45
N LYS A 793 16.76 -67.19 -19.78
CA LYS A 793 16.83 -68.65 -19.63
C LYS A 793 17.08 -69.07 -18.21
#